data_c664ba9105fa70d54922baf5b571b101
#
_entry.id   c664ba9105fa70d54922baf5b571b101
#
_cell.length_a   1.000
_cell.length_b   1.000
_cell.length_c   1.000
_cell.angle_alpha   90.00
_cell.angle_beta   90.00
_cell.angle_gamma   90.00
#
_symmetry.space_group_name_H-M   'P 1'
#
loop_
_entity.id
_entity.type
_entity.pdbx_description
1 polymer ?
#
loop_
_entity_poly.entity_id
_entity_poly.type
_entity_poly.pdbx_seq_one_letter_code
_entity_poly.pdbx_strand_id
1 'polypeptide(L)'
;MRIFYGFNILVLNSLILSNLYSSKIEINALDINSSKYTLEASKDVISFANGSVINSIKALYDKNSSIINLDGNVSILDYDTKNISASYISINSKNNRATYKDTFISTKEDYWLYSDRIDRDNSGYKLKKSIFSSCSIKNPDWIMGFNRAYYDVNSSTMDIYHAKIYVGEVPVLYFPYLSISTENKRKSGLLFPTLNYNENDGFLYEQPIYIAPYLNWDLEINPQIRTNRSKGVYATLRFKDKPNSSGSLRVGYFEDSDDYIKENNLKNSEHYGLQFLYNSSGTTNFGFREGLYANITLLNDIDYINLQKNLLNSLSNSSTYIRESRVNYFLYNDDYYMGLYGRYFIDTRKINNDDTIQELPTIHLHKNIDNLILDNLLYSVDLKSYNYYRKDGIRAKKIDFIMPFIYSKSFLNDYLNIEVSQNIYASKVFFTGVDDDRLNNYKYYSTYSKFKISSDLTKVYNNYIHTIKPFIEYVKPNRKEESIIAYDELEDDAKELFTIDEIDEHIAFGLNQYLYNKRGKLIFYNRLTSYQYQLDKLGNIRYEIGYNGDNLSLYNSLIYSKDQREISRSLTTLRYRKPKYNFGLSYYYHNDFEFRKTRSLNMDFRYDVNEYLDIYGGFNYDLEEGYNSQWRVGWNFDRGCWGIKGTVRQDIRPMLTTIGANSQKSTSVTFEFHIVPFGQISSGG
;
A
#
# COMPACT_ATOMS: atom_id res chain seq x y z
N MET A 1 2.64 -2.08 1.10
CA MET A 1 3.15 -3.36 1.61
C MET A 1 4.66 -3.37 1.38
N ARG A 2 5.41 -2.70 2.24
CA ARG A 2 6.86 -2.87 2.28
C ARG A 2 7.09 -4.15 3.08
N ILE A 3 7.36 -5.21 2.35
CA ILE A 3 7.90 -6.46 2.85
C ILE A 3 9.12 -6.08 3.68
N PHE A 4 9.16 -6.54 4.92
CA PHE A 4 10.38 -6.62 5.70
C PHE A 4 11.44 -7.21 4.77
N TYR A 5 12.39 -6.41 4.34
CA TYR A 5 13.63 -6.93 3.79
C TYR A 5 14.25 -7.69 4.95
N GLY A 6 14.11 -8.99 4.86
CA GLY A 6 14.62 -9.87 5.87
C GLY A 6 16.10 -9.67 6.00
N PHE A 7 16.45 -9.71 7.19
CA PHE A 7 17.75 -9.77 7.75
C PHE A 7 18.55 -10.90 7.08
N ASN A 8 19.19 -10.62 5.98
CA ASN A 8 20.24 -11.48 5.48
C ASN A 8 21.46 -11.31 6.40
N ILE A 9 21.38 -11.86 7.62
CA ILE A 9 22.60 -12.11 8.38
C ILE A 9 23.28 -13.32 7.73
N LEU A 10 23.81 -13.09 6.56
CA LEU A 10 24.86 -13.90 5.96
C LEU A 10 26.07 -14.07 6.88
N VAL A 11 26.22 -13.22 7.90
CA VAL A 11 27.32 -13.26 8.89
C VAL A 11 27.44 -14.62 9.55
N LEU A 12 26.34 -15.27 9.89
CA LEU A 12 26.36 -16.55 10.62
C LEU A 12 26.17 -17.77 9.72
N ASN A 13 25.45 -17.64 8.60
CA ASN A 13 25.48 -18.68 7.56
C ASN A 13 26.88 -18.89 6.97
N SER A 14 27.74 -17.95 7.16
CA SER A 14 29.10 -17.93 6.67
C SER A 14 30.15 -18.53 7.61
N LEU A 15 29.83 -18.72 8.85
CA LEU A 15 30.59 -19.61 9.71
C LEU A 15 30.41 -21.09 9.29
N ILE A 16 29.63 -21.37 8.26
CA ILE A 16 29.54 -22.66 7.62
C ILE A 16 30.85 -22.92 6.84
N LEU A 17 31.88 -23.29 7.53
CA LEU A 17 32.85 -24.25 7.05
C LEU A 17 32.12 -25.60 6.91
N SER A 18 31.00 -25.61 6.17
CA SER A 18 30.04 -26.72 6.20
C SER A 18 30.52 -27.98 5.54
N ASN A 19 31.66 -27.99 4.89
CA ASN A 19 32.13 -29.15 4.16
C ASN A 19 33.61 -29.47 4.37
N LEU A 20 34.11 -29.27 5.56
CA LEU A 20 35.42 -29.86 5.92
C LEU A 20 35.38 -31.41 6.07
N TYR A 21 34.21 -32.02 5.75
CA TYR A 21 34.11 -33.45 5.59
C TYR A 21 34.72 -33.85 4.25
N SER A 22 35.89 -34.49 4.29
CA SER A 22 36.52 -35.12 3.12
C SER A 22 37.25 -34.21 2.12
N SER A 23 37.51 -32.94 2.42
CA SER A 23 38.34 -32.12 1.55
C SER A 23 39.80 -32.24 1.95
N LYS A 24 40.64 -32.41 0.95
CA LYS A 24 42.08 -32.34 1.05
C LYS A 24 42.45 -30.97 1.58
N ILE A 25 43.01 -30.89 2.80
CA ILE A 25 43.58 -29.66 3.34
C ILE A 25 45.03 -29.61 2.84
N GLU A 26 45.35 -28.59 2.06
CA GLU A 26 46.73 -28.31 1.63
C GLU A 26 47.33 -27.27 2.56
N ILE A 27 48.47 -27.60 3.15
CA ILE A 27 49.18 -26.69 4.04
C ILE A 27 50.54 -26.39 3.40
N ASN A 28 50.82 -25.12 3.16
CA ASN A 28 52.08 -24.59 2.68
C ASN A 28 52.67 -23.73 3.79
N ALA A 29 53.94 -23.92 4.09
CA ALA A 29 54.70 -23.11 5.09
C ALA A 29 56.18 -23.14 4.75
N LEU A 30 56.93 -22.20 5.30
CA LEU A 30 58.39 -22.18 5.14
C LEU A 30 59.08 -23.31 5.92
N ASP A 31 58.53 -23.67 7.09
CA ASP A 31 59.08 -24.76 7.94
C ASP A 31 57.93 -25.75 8.23
N ILE A 32 58.13 -27.05 7.84
CA ILE A 32 57.18 -28.12 8.12
C ILE A 32 57.91 -29.30 8.75
N ASN A 33 57.50 -29.63 10.00
CA ASN A 33 58.00 -30.79 10.73
C ASN A 33 56.86 -31.82 10.87
N SER A 34 57.11 -33.05 10.41
CA SER A 34 56.14 -34.13 10.52
C SER A 34 56.68 -35.29 11.34
N SER A 35 55.97 -35.65 12.39
CA SER A 35 56.24 -36.85 13.19
C SER A 35 55.16 -37.92 12.91
N LYS A 36 55.29 -39.06 13.59
CA LYS A 36 54.28 -40.14 13.54
C LYS A 36 52.87 -39.65 13.97
N TYR A 37 52.83 -38.73 14.93
CA TYR A 37 51.60 -38.30 15.59
C TYR A 37 51.18 -36.86 15.29
N THR A 38 52.13 -35.98 14.89
CA THR A 38 51.89 -34.56 14.70
C THR A 38 52.48 -34.05 13.36
N LEU A 39 51.85 -33.03 12.81
CA LEU A 39 52.41 -32.19 11.76
C LEU A 39 52.38 -30.75 12.27
N GLU A 40 53.55 -30.14 12.32
CA GLU A 40 53.75 -28.76 12.74
C GLU A 40 54.24 -27.96 11.54
N ALA A 41 53.53 -26.88 11.19
CA ALA A 41 53.90 -25.92 10.17
C ALA A 41 54.09 -24.55 10.83
N SER A 42 55.14 -23.84 10.46
CA SER A 42 55.45 -22.53 10.99
C SER A 42 56.09 -21.61 9.95
N LYS A 43 56.01 -20.31 10.19
CA LYS A 43 56.40 -19.22 9.31
C LYS A 43 55.55 -19.17 8.02
N ASP A 44 54.69 -18.20 7.96
CA ASP A 44 53.80 -17.91 6.82
C ASP A 44 52.99 -19.12 6.37
N VAL A 45 52.22 -19.68 7.29
CA VAL A 45 51.37 -20.85 7.02
C VAL A 45 50.17 -20.43 6.21
N ILE A 46 50.02 -21.00 5.00
CA ILE A 46 48.88 -20.83 4.14
C ILE A 46 48.21 -22.19 3.96
N SER A 47 46.94 -22.29 4.37
CA SER A 47 46.17 -23.50 4.23
C SER A 47 45.00 -23.25 3.26
N PHE A 48 44.75 -24.21 2.36
CA PHE A 48 43.64 -24.20 1.43
C PHE A 48 42.63 -25.27 1.85
N ALA A 49 41.43 -24.88 2.09
CA ALA A 49 40.33 -25.78 2.44
C ALA A 49 39.01 -25.29 1.84
N ASN A 50 38.35 -26.14 1.04
CA ASN A 50 37.01 -25.86 0.47
C ASN A 50 36.82 -24.47 -0.18
N GLY A 51 37.78 -24.00 -0.93
CA GLY A 51 37.73 -22.69 -1.58
C GLY A 51 38.09 -21.51 -0.67
N SER A 52 38.35 -21.74 0.60
CA SER A 52 38.82 -20.73 1.53
C SER A 52 40.37 -20.75 1.69
N VAL A 53 40.96 -19.60 1.78
CA VAL A 53 42.39 -19.42 2.10
C VAL A 53 42.53 -19.03 3.56
N ILE A 54 43.29 -19.82 4.32
CA ILE A 54 43.52 -19.59 5.75
C ILE A 54 44.99 -19.28 5.95
N ASN A 55 45.31 -18.10 6.46
CA ASN A 55 46.64 -17.70 6.84
C ASN A 55 46.80 -17.77 8.37
N SER A 56 47.95 -18.23 8.84
CA SER A 56 48.31 -18.24 10.27
C SER A 56 49.81 -18.18 10.44
N ILE A 57 50.30 -17.89 11.65
CA ILE A 57 51.74 -17.94 11.97
C ILE A 57 52.19 -19.38 12.18
N LYS A 58 51.33 -20.18 12.85
CA LYS A 58 51.59 -21.60 13.13
C LYS A 58 50.32 -22.44 12.89
N ALA A 59 50.54 -23.68 12.44
CA ALA A 59 49.53 -24.73 12.39
C ALA A 59 50.07 -26.01 12.99
N LEU A 60 49.31 -26.60 13.91
CA LEU A 60 49.61 -27.89 14.55
C LEU A 60 48.46 -28.84 14.29
N TYR A 61 48.76 -29.93 13.58
CA TYR A 61 47.78 -31.01 13.35
C TYR A 61 48.15 -32.25 14.16
N ASP A 62 47.30 -32.63 15.07
CA ASP A 62 47.37 -33.90 15.82
C ASP A 62 46.65 -34.99 15.03
N LYS A 63 47.37 -35.96 14.53
CA LYS A 63 46.86 -37.06 13.69
C LYS A 63 45.99 -38.02 14.48
N ASN A 64 46.19 -38.15 15.82
CA ASN A 64 45.41 -39.06 16.66
C ASN A 64 44.02 -38.49 16.98
N SER A 65 43.99 -37.25 17.44
CA SER A 65 42.75 -36.54 17.78
C SER A 65 42.06 -35.93 16.59
N SER A 66 42.78 -35.81 15.44
CA SER A 66 42.32 -35.11 14.23
C SER A 66 41.97 -33.64 14.48
N ILE A 67 42.73 -32.99 15.37
CA ILE A 67 42.58 -31.59 15.74
C ILE A 67 43.64 -30.77 15.02
N ILE A 68 43.22 -29.69 14.35
CA ILE A 68 44.04 -28.66 13.77
C ILE A 68 43.95 -27.45 14.65
N ASN A 69 45.11 -26.98 15.15
CA ASN A 69 45.21 -25.72 15.88
C ASN A 69 45.96 -24.71 15.01
N LEU A 70 45.36 -23.59 14.76
CA LEU A 70 45.95 -22.45 14.03
C LEU A 70 46.17 -21.31 15.04
N ASP A 71 47.34 -20.78 15.08
CA ASP A 71 47.76 -19.78 16.08
C ASP A 71 48.45 -18.59 15.43
N GLY A 72 48.19 -17.42 15.98
CA GLY A 72 48.79 -16.14 15.58
C GLY A 72 48.16 -15.54 14.30
N ASN A 73 47.45 -14.46 14.47
CA ASN A 73 46.84 -13.66 13.38
C ASN A 73 46.15 -14.51 12.31
N VAL A 74 45.32 -15.46 12.74
CA VAL A 74 44.62 -16.34 11.82
C VAL A 74 43.64 -15.50 11.02
N SER A 75 43.77 -15.53 9.68
CA SER A 75 42.79 -14.90 8.77
C SER A 75 42.21 -15.92 7.80
N ILE A 76 40.90 -15.91 7.65
CA ILE A 76 40.16 -16.74 6.70
C ILE A 76 39.55 -15.82 5.65
N LEU A 77 39.97 -16.02 4.40
CA LEU A 77 39.39 -15.36 3.23
C LEU A 77 38.54 -16.37 2.47
N ASP A 78 37.25 -16.10 2.42
CA ASP A 78 36.32 -16.92 1.67
C ASP A 78 35.97 -16.22 0.34
N TYR A 79 35.91 -17.01 -0.75
CA TYR A 79 35.71 -16.50 -2.10
C TYR A 79 34.39 -15.73 -2.25
N ASP A 80 33.42 -16.09 -1.45
CA ASP A 80 32.06 -15.56 -1.62
C ASP A 80 31.69 -14.37 -0.77
N THR A 81 32.47 -13.90 0.23
CA THR A 81 31.99 -12.66 0.87
C THR A 81 32.60 -12.24 2.23
N LYS A 82 33.60 -12.93 2.83
CA LYS A 82 33.86 -12.73 4.24
C LYS A 82 35.32 -12.68 4.60
N ASN A 83 35.61 -11.76 5.52
CA ASN A 83 36.90 -11.74 6.21
C ASN A 83 36.65 -12.16 7.67
N ILE A 84 37.28 -13.24 8.09
CA ILE A 84 37.33 -13.67 9.48
C ILE A 84 38.76 -13.52 9.94
N SER A 85 38.96 -12.83 11.06
CA SER A 85 40.28 -12.80 11.76
C SER A 85 40.10 -13.28 13.18
N ALA A 86 41.05 -14.06 13.68
CA ALA A 86 41.02 -14.61 15.04
C ALA A 86 42.45 -14.70 15.60
N SER A 87 42.57 -14.64 16.92
CA SER A 87 43.90 -14.88 17.55
C SER A 87 44.24 -16.38 17.50
N TYR A 88 43.25 -17.24 17.60
CA TYR A 88 43.41 -18.69 17.65
C TYR A 88 42.17 -19.40 17.10
N ILE A 89 42.38 -20.47 16.32
CA ILE A 89 41.33 -21.36 15.84
C ILE A 89 41.72 -22.81 16.08
N SER A 90 40.84 -23.60 16.73
CA SER A 90 40.97 -25.04 16.88
C SER A 90 39.80 -25.75 16.20
N ILE A 91 40.08 -26.69 15.31
CA ILE A 91 39.08 -27.42 14.52
C ILE A 91 39.31 -28.92 14.70
N ASN A 92 38.31 -29.65 15.14
CA ASN A 92 38.29 -31.11 15.14
C ASN A 92 37.60 -31.60 13.87
N SER A 93 38.38 -32.17 12.95
CA SER A 93 37.89 -32.60 11.63
C SER A 93 36.97 -33.85 11.68
N LYS A 94 36.96 -34.62 12.79
CA LYS A 94 36.14 -35.82 12.93
C LYS A 94 34.71 -35.51 13.39
N ASN A 95 34.51 -34.53 14.27
CA ASN A 95 33.22 -34.26 14.91
C ASN A 95 32.69 -32.87 14.65
N ASN A 96 33.26 -32.15 13.69
CA ASN A 96 32.84 -30.81 13.23
C ASN A 96 32.78 -29.75 14.38
N ARG A 97 33.56 -29.93 15.45
CA ARG A 97 33.68 -28.95 16.54
C ARG A 97 34.79 -27.98 16.24
N ALA A 98 34.55 -26.70 16.51
CA ALA A 98 35.56 -25.69 16.38
C ALA A 98 35.46 -24.66 17.51
N THR A 99 36.59 -24.11 17.92
CA THR A 99 36.69 -23.01 18.88
C THR A 99 37.52 -21.88 18.23
N TYR A 100 36.95 -20.69 18.25
CA TYR A 100 37.60 -19.46 17.78
C TYR A 100 37.76 -18.52 18.97
N LYS A 101 38.91 -17.83 19.07
CA LYS A 101 39.16 -16.82 20.11
C LYS A 101 39.46 -15.48 19.49
N ASP A 102 39.02 -14.40 20.14
CA ASP A 102 39.22 -13.00 19.76
C ASP A 102 38.89 -12.81 18.28
N THR A 103 37.68 -13.19 17.93
CA THR A 103 37.28 -13.36 16.53
C THR A 103 36.53 -12.13 16.04
N PHE A 104 36.99 -11.58 14.93
CA PHE A 104 36.36 -10.51 14.19
C PHE A 104 35.86 -11.05 12.84
N ILE A 105 34.63 -10.79 12.52
CA ILE A 105 33.96 -11.22 11.29
C ILE A 105 33.38 -9.98 10.62
N SER A 106 33.67 -9.77 9.33
CA SER A 106 33.03 -8.72 8.52
C SER A 106 32.46 -9.28 7.22
N THR A 107 31.39 -8.68 6.74
CA THR A 107 30.72 -9.03 5.47
C THR A 107 30.86 -7.91 4.45
N LYS A 108 30.57 -8.17 3.18
CA LYS A 108 30.49 -7.16 2.12
C LYS A 108 29.33 -6.16 2.31
N GLU A 109 28.36 -6.50 3.15
CA GLU A 109 27.18 -5.67 3.44
C GLU A 109 27.37 -4.76 4.66
N ASP A 110 28.64 -4.49 5.04
CA ASP A 110 29.02 -3.63 6.16
C ASP A 110 28.56 -4.09 7.55
N TYR A 111 28.16 -5.38 7.71
CA TYR A 111 27.94 -5.97 9.03
C TYR A 111 29.25 -6.50 9.61
N TRP A 112 29.43 -6.32 10.90
CA TRP A 112 30.56 -6.89 11.60
C TRP A 112 30.19 -7.40 12.99
N LEU A 113 30.89 -8.43 13.41
CA LEU A 113 30.76 -9.09 14.70
C LEU A 113 32.15 -9.29 15.29
N TYR A 114 32.35 -8.89 16.55
CA TYR A 114 33.49 -9.29 17.37
C TYR A 114 32.99 -10.21 18.50
N SER A 115 33.76 -11.25 18.85
CA SER A 115 33.46 -12.17 19.94
C SER A 115 34.76 -12.62 20.62
N ASP A 116 34.82 -12.58 21.97
CA ASP A 116 35.95 -13.13 22.72
C ASP A 116 36.11 -14.63 22.46
N ARG A 117 34.97 -15.34 22.31
CA ARG A 117 34.97 -16.77 22.02
C ARG A 117 33.76 -17.23 21.27
N ILE A 118 33.97 -18.04 20.24
CA ILE A 118 32.93 -18.75 19.50
C ILE A 118 33.24 -20.23 19.58
N ASP A 119 32.28 -21.03 20.12
CA ASP A 119 32.35 -22.48 20.15
C ASP A 119 31.32 -23.04 19.16
N ARG A 120 31.76 -23.84 18.18
CA ARG A 120 30.89 -24.51 17.21
C ARG A 120 30.68 -25.97 17.62
N ASP A 121 29.47 -26.44 17.56
CA ASP A 121 29.09 -27.84 17.61
C ASP A 121 28.23 -28.23 16.39
N ASN A 122 27.71 -29.47 16.32
CA ASN A 122 26.92 -29.95 15.19
C ASN A 122 25.57 -29.22 15.02
N SER A 123 25.07 -28.57 16.04
CA SER A 123 23.78 -27.89 16.07
C SER A 123 23.89 -26.39 15.83
N GLY A 124 25.07 -25.78 16.11
CA GLY A 124 25.19 -24.34 15.95
C GLY A 124 26.44 -23.73 16.57
N TYR A 125 26.34 -22.45 16.91
CA TYR A 125 27.44 -21.63 17.43
C TYR A 125 27.07 -20.97 18.75
N LYS A 126 27.93 -21.10 19.75
CA LYS A 126 27.83 -20.43 21.05
C LYS A 126 28.81 -19.28 21.10
N LEU A 127 28.28 -18.06 21.21
CA LEU A 127 29.08 -16.83 21.28
C LEU A 127 29.14 -16.31 22.71
N LYS A 128 30.30 -15.79 23.12
CA LYS A 128 30.52 -15.23 24.45
C LYS A 128 31.13 -13.84 24.33
N LYS A 129 30.61 -12.87 25.11
CA LYS A 129 31.05 -11.48 25.16
C LYS A 129 31.27 -10.91 23.76
N SER A 130 30.20 -10.64 23.09
CA SER A 130 30.23 -10.25 21.70
C SER A 130 29.68 -8.87 21.49
N ILE A 131 30.14 -8.22 20.41
CA ILE A 131 29.70 -6.92 19.94
C ILE A 131 29.33 -7.05 18.47
N PHE A 132 28.20 -6.48 18.11
CA PHE A 132 27.68 -6.49 16.73
C PHE A 132 27.28 -5.08 16.29
N SER A 133 27.52 -4.73 15.02
CA SER A 133 26.99 -3.52 14.41
C SER A 133 26.88 -3.65 12.88
N SER A 134 26.06 -2.78 12.27
CA SER A 134 26.00 -2.53 10.82
C SER A 134 26.59 -1.18 10.44
N CYS A 135 27.13 -0.44 11.41
CA CYS A 135 27.79 0.83 11.14
C CYS A 135 29.28 0.65 10.86
N SER A 136 29.94 1.73 10.45
CA SER A 136 31.39 1.73 10.19
C SER A 136 32.19 1.13 11.34
N ILE A 137 33.17 0.29 11.01
CA ILE A 137 34.04 -0.39 12.01
C ILE A 137 34.84 0.60 12.84
N LYS A 138 35.31 1.70 12.24
CA LYS A 138 36.22 2.66 12.93
C LYS A 138 35.48 3.47 14.00
N ASN A 139 34.30 3.97 13.68
CA ASN A 139 33.44 4.78 14.58
C ASN A 139 32.00 4.39 14.38
N PRO A 140 31.54 3.30 14.99
CA PRO A 140 30.15 2.89 14.87
C PRO A 140 29.23 3.85 15.63
N ASP A 141 28.18 4.35 14.98
CA ASP A 141 27.20 5.20 15.63
C ASP A 141 26.42 4.41 16.69
N TRP A 142 26.23 3.10 16.46
CA TRP A 142 25.63 2.21 17.45
C TRP A 142 26.32 0.84 17.46
N ILE A 143 26.29 0.19 18.61
CA ILE A 143 26.73 -1.20 18.80
C ILE A 143 25.75 -1.95 19.69
N MET A 144 25.61 -3.25 19.45
CA MET A 144 24.90 -4.17 20.34
C MET A 144 25.91 -5.08 21.04
N GLY A 145 26.08 -4.88 22.34
CA GLY A 145 26.88 -5.77 23.19
C GLY A 145 26.03 -6.81 23.86
N PHE A 146 26.50 -8.06 23.95
CA PHE A 146 25.82 -9.15 24.66
C PHE A 146 26.78 -10.15 25.30
N ASN A 147 26.34 -10.76 26.41
CA ASN A 147 27.21 -11.67 27.17
C ASN A 147 27.30 -13.05 26.52
N ARG A 148 26.21 -13.53 25.95
CA ARG A 148 26.12 -14.82 25.28
C ARG A 148 25.04 -14.81 24.22
N ALA A 149 25.27 -15.58 23.15
CA ALA A 149 24.27 -15.89 22.18
C ALA A 149 24.42 -17.35 21.71
N TYR A 150 23.33 -17.92 21.22
CA TYR A 150 23.30 -19.22 20.58
C TYR A 150 22.69 -19.08 19.20
N TYR A 151 23.44 -19.46 18.17
CA TYR A 151 22.94 -19.53 16.80
C TYR A 151 22.67 -20.98 16.44
N ASP A 152 21.43 -21.31 16.19
CA ASP A 152 20.98 -22.63 15.69
C ASP A 152 20.95 -22.62 14.18
N VAL A 153 21.78 -23.46 13.56
CA VAL A 153 21.90 -23.57 12.10
C VAL A 153 20.65 -24.17 11.46
N ASN A 154 19.97 -25.10 12.15
CA ASN A 154 18.81 -25.79 11.60
C ASN A 154 17.58 -24.87 11.52
N SER A 155 17.36 -24.08 12.56
CA SER A 155 16.27 -23.11 12.62
C SER A 155 16.64 -21.74 12.08
N SER A 156 17.92 -21.52 11.74
CA SER A 156 18.50 -20.24 11.30
C SER A 156 18.13 -19.10 12.26
N THR A 157 18.33 -19.35 13.58
CA THR A 157 17.97 -18.41 14.63
C THR A 157 19.10 -18.11 15.56
N MET A 158 19.18 -16.87 15.98
CA MET A 158 20.12 -16.39 16.97
C MET A 158 19.37 -15.93 18.22
N ASP A 159 19.56 -16.67 19.31
CA ASP A 159 19.03 -16.35 20.62
C ASP A 159 20.11 -15.60 21.43
N ILE A 160 19.84 -14.36 21.77
CA ILE A 160 20.77 -13.43 22.41
C ILE A 160 20.29 -13.15 23.83
N TYR A 161 21.19 -13.18 24.78
CA TYR A 161 20.91 -12.95 26.20
C TYR A 161 21.66 -11.72 26.70
N HIS A 162 20.93 -10.88 27.44
CA HIS A 162 21.44 -9.63 28.03
C HIS A 162 22.02 -8.69 27.00
N ALA A 163 21.30 -8.46 25.90
CA ALA A 163 21.68 -7.52 24.87
C ALA A 163 21.51 -6.08 25.34
N LYS A 164 22.50 -5.23 25.10
CA LYS A 164 22.47 -3.78 25.31
C LYS A 164 22.81 -3.09 24.01
N ILE A 165 21.97 -2.17 23.59
CA ILE A 165 22.27 -1.30 22.44
C ILE A 165 22.84 0.00 22.98
N TYR A 166 24.00 0.39 22.46
CA TYR A 166 24.70 1.63 22.77
C TYR A 166 24.65 2.55 21.56
N VAL A 167 24.43 3.82 21.79
CA VAL A 167 24.64 4.91 20.83
C VAL A 167 25.84 5.72 21.33
N GLY A 168 26.96 5.62 20.62
CA GLY A 168 28.24 6.01 21.16
C GLY A 168 28.57 5.18 22.42
N GLU A 169 28.77 5.85 23.56
CA GLU A 169 29.06 5.19 24.83
C GLU A 169 27.83 5.00 25.74
N VAL A 170 26.66 5.51 25.34
CA VAL A 170 25.44 5.53 26.16
C VAL A 170 24.57 4.31 25.87
N PRO A 171 24.27 3.46 26.87
CA PRO A 171 23.31 2.37 26.69
C PRO A 171 21.88 2.94 26.61
N VAL A 172 21.21 2.72 25.47
CA VAL A 172 19.87 3.27 25.19
C VAL A 172 18.75 2.22 25.29
N LEU A 173 19.07 0.94 25.04
CA LEU A 173 18.10 -0.16 25.12
C LEU A 173 18.73 -1.40 25.76
N TYR A 174 17.91 -2.13 26.51
CA TYR A 174 18.30 -3.40 27.11
C TYR A 174 17.24 -4.46 26.85
N PHE A 175 17.68 -5.62 26.37
CA PHE A 175 16.85 -6.80 26.14
C PHE A 175 17.39 -7.97 26.99
N PRO A 176 16.62 -8.48 27.98
CA PRO A 176 17.03 -9.69 28.73
C PRO A 176 17.22 -10.90 27.82
N TYR A 177 16.33 -11.00 26.81
CA TYR A 177 16.31 -12.03 25.80
C TYR A 177 15.84 -11.44 24.48
N LEU A 178 16.51 -11.78 23.37
CA LEU A 178 16.16 -11.38 22.03
C LEU A 178 16.41 -12.56 21.09
N SER A 179 15.40 -13.00 20.35
CA SER A 179 15.55 -14.04 19.33
C SER A 179 15.35 -13.45 17.94
N ILE A 180 16.34 -13.66 17.06
CA ILE A 180 16.39 -13.07 15.73
C ILE A 180 16.48 -14.19 14.70
N SER A 181 15.66 -14.11 13.63
CA SER A 181 15.84 -14.97 12.46
C SER A 181 16.95 -14.43 11.58
N THR A 182 17.91 -15.27 11.21
CA THR A 182 19.00 -14.92 10.29
C THR A 182 18.67 -15.17 8.83
N GLU A 183 17.51 -15.74 8.56
CA GLU A 183 16.92 -15.91 7.23
C GLU A 183 15.63 -15.11 7.10
N ASN A 184 15.17 -14.90 5.86
CA ASN A 184 13.88 -14.27 5.56
C ASN A 184 12.66 -15.14 5.99
N LYS A 185 12.76 -15.85 7.12
CA LYS A 185 11.67 -16.66 7.65
C LYS A 185 10.90 -15.88 8.72
N ARG A 186 9.58 -15.97 8.65
CA ARG A 186 8.71 -15.39 9.69
C ARG A 186 8.92 -16.13 11.00
N LYS A 187 9.00 -15.40 12.10
CA LYS A 187 9.11 -15.96 13.46
C LYS A 187 8.13 -15.32 14.41
N SER A 188 7.56 -16.13 15.29
CA SER A 188 6.76 -15.65 16.41
C SER A 188 7.62 -14.95 17.45
N GLY A 189 7.12 -13.85 18.00
CA GLY A 189 7.82 -13.08 19.04
C GLY A 189 7.16 -11.74 19.31
N LEU A 190 7.74 -11.00 20.23
CA LEU A 190 7.39 -9.61 20.48
C LEU A 190 8.01 -8.74 19.39
N LEU A 191 7.20 -7.91 18.75
CA LEU A 191 7.70 -6.87 17.85
C LEU A 191 8.04 -5.63 18.66
N PHE A 192 8.69 -4.66 18.02
CA PHE A 192 8.98 -3.39 18.65
C PHE A 192 7.70 -2.65 19.03
N PRO A 193 7.64 -2.07 20.22
CA PRO A 193 6.47 -1.31 20.65
C PRO A 193 6.30 -0.06 19.80
N THR A 194 5.05 0.35 19.66
CA THR A 194 4.69 1.64 19.08
C THR A 194 4.52 2.65 20.22
N LEU A 195 5.19 3.79 20.10
CA LEU A 195 5.11 4.90 21.04
C LEU A 195 4.63 6.15 20.27
N ASN A 196 3.57 6.78 20.75
CA ASN A 196 3.05 8.01 20.15
C ASN A 196 2.53 8.94 21.24
N TYR A 197 2.52 10.22 20.96
CA TYR A 197 1.86 11.22 21.80
C TYR A 197 0.85 12.00 20.97
N ASN A 198 -0.35 12.13 21.51
CA ASN A 198 -1.43 12.90 20.94
C ASN A 198 -2.02 13.80 22.03
N GLU A 199 -2.32 15.07 21.71
CA GLU A 199 -2.81 16.02 22.70
C GLU A 199 -4.12 15.58 23.39
N ASN A 200 -5.00 14.89 22.66
CA ASN A 200 -6.29 14.44 23.18
C ASN A 200 -6.19 13.06 23.86
N ASP A 201 -5.52 12.11 23.20
CA ASP A 201 -5.45 10.71 23.65
C ASP A 201 -4.33 10.48 24.70
N GLY A 202 -3.39 11.43 24.86
CA GLY A 202 -2.21 11.30 25.69
C GLY A 202 -1.13 10.43 25.06
N PHE A 203 -0.34 9.76 25.91
CA PHE A 203 0.72 8.86 25.46
C PHE A 203 0.16 7.49 25.12
N LEU A 204 0.45 7.01 23.89
CA LEU A 204 0.13 5.67 23.42
C LEU A 204 1.32 4.74 23.62
N TYR A 205 1.09 3.61 24.27
CA TYR A 205 1.93 2.43 24.26
C TYR A 205 1.18 1.25 23.63
N GLU A 206 1.71 0.68 22.55
CA GLU A 206 1.18 -0.51 21.88
C GLU A 206 2.29 -1.54 21.77
N GLN A 207 2.08 -2.78 22.23
CA GLN A 207 3.03 -3.88 22.18
C GLN A 207 2.56 -4.97 21.22
N PRO A 208 3.02 -4.99 19.94
CA PRO A 208 2.60 -6.05 19.05
C PRO A 208 3.22 -7.40 19.43
N ILE A 209 2.39 -8.44 19.42
CA ILE A 209 2.75 -9.85 19.61
C ILE A 209 2.49 -10.55 18.28
N TYR A 210 3.54 -11.07 17.67
CA TYR A 210 3.46 -11.72 16.37
C TYR A 210 3.58 -13.23 16.51
N ILE A 211 2.66 -13.97 15.88
CA ILE A 211 2.55 -15.43 15.91
C ILE A 211 2.52 -15.93 14.46
N ALA A 212 3.54 -16.64 14.03
CA ALA A 212 3.68 -17.14 12.66
C ALA A 212 4.22 -18.59 12.65
N PRO A 213 3.42 -19.58 13.08
CA PRO A 213 3.85 -20.97 13.16
C PRO A 213 3.95 -21.64 11.78
N TYR A 214 3.25 -21.11 10.77
CA TYR A 214 3.19 -21.67 9.41
C TYR A 214 3.47 -20.58 8.36
N LEU A 215 3.86 -21.01 7.16
CA LEU A 215 4.19 -20.10 6.06
C LEU A 215 2.97 -19.39 5.44
N ASN A 216 1.81 -19.99 5.58
CA ASN A 216 0.58 -19.56 4.92
C ASN A 216 -0.33 -18.67 5.77
N TRP A 217 -0.05 -18.49 7.06
CA TRP A 217 -0.78 -17.55 7.90
C TRP A 217 0.08 -16.97 9.04
N ASP A 218 -0.33 -15.84 9.55
CA ASP A 218 0.21 -15.20 10.75
C ASP A 218 -0.90 -14.45 11.52
N LEU A 219 -0.68 -14.29 12.80
CA LEU A 219 -1.54 -13.54 13.71
C LEU A 219 -0.71 -12.48 14.44
N GLU A 220 -1.18 -11.25 14.44
CA GLU A 220 -0.61 -10.13 15.17
C GLU A 220 -1.63 -9.61 16.17
N ILE A 221 -1.28 -9.60 17.45
CA ILE A 221 -2.13 -9.12 18.54
C ILE A 221 -1.51 -7.85 19.07
N ASN A 222 -2.27 -6.77 19.14
CA ASN A 222 -1.83 -5.43 19.48
C ASN A 222 -2.57 -4.89 20.72
N PRO A 223 -2.22 -5.31 21.94
CA PRO A 223 -2.68 -4.65 23.15
C PRO A 223 -2.12 -3.23 23.22
N GLN A 224 -2.96 -2.28 23.62
CA GLN A 224 -2.57 -0.87 23.72
C GLN A 224 -3.22 -0.15 24.89
N ILE A 225 -2.55 0.91 25.33
CA ILE A 225 -3.01 1.84 26.34
C ILE A 225 -2.75 3.26 25.87
N ARG A 226 -3.72 4.14 26.13
CA ARG A 226 -3.63 5.59 25.89
C ARG A 226 -3.92 6.28 27.21
N THR A 227 -2.98 7.09 27.68
CA THR A 227 -3.02 7.58 29.08
C THR A 227 -4.23 8.45 29.40
N ASN A 228 -4.74 9.22 28.44
CA ASN A 228 -5.87 10.11 28.66
C ASN A 228 -7.20 9.56 28.12
N ARG A 229 -7.16 8.46 27.37
CA ARG A 229 -8.35 8.01 26.66
C ARG A 229 -8.73 6.56 26.97
N SER A 230 -7.99 5.57 26.47
CA SER A 230 -8.49 4.21 26.32
C SER A 230 -7.46 3.13 26.58
N LYS A 231 -7.96 1.94 26.91
CA LYS A 231 -7.24 0.68 26.83
C LYS A 231 -7.96 -0.26 25.86
N GLY A 232 -7.24 -1.14 25.20
CA GLY A 232 -7.88 -2.09 24.30
C GLY A 232 -6.89 -2.97 23.59
N VAL A 233 -7.43 -3.77 22.69
CA VAL A 233 -6.66 -4.73 21.89
C VAL A 233 -7.30 -4.89 20.52
N TYR A 234 -6.48 -5.02 19.50
CA TYR A 234 -6.92 -5.55 18.21
C TYR A 234 -5.99 -6.69 17.76
N ALA A 235 -6.57 -7.64 17.04
CA ALA A 235 -5.84 -8.76 16.49
C ALA A 235 -6.05 -8.83 14.97
N THR A 236 -4.98 -9.09 14.22
CA THR A 236 -5.00 -9.19 12.75
C THR A 236 -4.45 -10.55 12.34
N LEU A 237 -5.32 -11.41 11.82
CA LEU A 237 -4.96 -12.66 11.17
C LEU A 237 -4.75 -12.38 9.67
N ARG A 238 -3.61 -12.76 9.12
CA ARG A 238 -3.31 -12.71 7.68
C ARG A 238 -3.08 -14.13 7.17
N PHE A 239 -3.64 -14.47 6.02
CA PHE A 239 -3.54 -15.83 5.49
C PHE A 239 -3.53 -15.88 3.96
N LYS A 240 -3.02 -17.01 3.46
CA LYS A 240 -3.12 -17.45 2.06
C LYS A 240 -3.61 -18.89 2.02
N ASP A 241 -4.79 -19.10 1.46
CA ASP A 241 -5.37 -20.44 1.27
C ASP A 241 -5.03 -21.06 -0.09
N LYS A 242 -4.71 -20.20 -1.09
CA LYS A 242 -4.30 -20.59 -2.44
C LYS A 242 -3.12 -19.73 -2.90
N PRO A 243 -2.36 -20.15 -3.94
CA PRO A 243 -1.25 -19.36 -4.49
C PRO A 243 -1.65 -17.93 -4.90
N ASN A 244 -2.85 -17.77 -5.49
CA ASN A 244 -3.37 -16.51 -6.01
C ASN A 244 -4.42 -15.89 -5.07
N SER A 245 -4.35 -16.15 -3.79
CA SER A 245 -5.23 -15.56 -2.80
C SER A 245 -4.45 -14.82 -1.72
N SER A 246 -5.13 -13.90 -1.06
CA SER A 246 -4.67 -13.25 0.16
C SER A 246 -5.87 -12.83 0.99
N GLY A 247 -5.81 -13.08 2.29
CA GLY A 247 -6.84 -12.71 3.22
C GLY A 247 -6.29 -12.06 4.48
N SER A 248 -7.06 -11.19 5.10
CA SER A 248 -6.82 -10.69 6.45
C SER A 248 -8.13 -10.47 7.18
N LEU A 249 -8.15 -10.85 8.43
CA LEU A 249 -9.24 -10.63 9.36
C LEU A 249 -8.71 -9.84 10.55
N ARG A 250 -9.29 -8.70 10.84
CA ARG A 250 -9.00 -7.92 12.05
C ARG A 250 -10.25 -7.82 12.90
N VAL A 251 -10.08 -8.05 14.19
CA VAL A 251 -11.09 -7.81 15.22
C VAL A 251 -10.47 -6.97 16.32
N GLY A 252 -11.27 -6.16 16.99
CA GLY A 252 -10.75 -5.33 18.07
C GLY A 252 -11.84 -4.84 19.00
N TYR A 253 -11.39 -4.48 20.19
CA TYR A 253 -12.22 -3.95 21.27
C TYR A 253 -11.41 -2.92 22.07
N PHE A 254 -12.01 -1.77 22.35
CA PHE A 254 -11.45 -0.67 23.10
C PHE A 254 -12.48 -0.14 24.09
N GLU A 255 -12.02 0.34 25.22
CA GLU A 255 -12.84 0.93 26.28
C GLU A 255 -12.26 2.30 26.67
N ASP A 256 -13.03 3.36 26.49
CA ASP A 256 -12.63 4.72 26.84
C ASP A 256 -12.84 4.97 28.37
N SER A 257 -12.06 5.87 28.95
CA SER A 257 -12.21 6.29 30.34
C SER A 257 -13.44 7.18 30.53
N ASP A 258 -14.05 7.10 31.70
CA ASP A 258 -15.23 7.92 32.05
C ASP A 258 -15.01 9.42 31.89
N ASP A 259 -13.81 9.87 32.20
CA ASP A 259 -13.45 11.29 32.08
C ASP A 259 -13.40 11.73 30.62
N TYR A 260 -12.79 10.91 29.74
CA TYR A 260 -12.72 11.19 28.31
C TYR A 260 -14.12 11.18 27.66
N ILE A 261 -14.98 10.24 28.07
CA ILE A 261 -16.36 10.13 27.57
C ILE A 261 -17.15 11.39 27.92
N LYS A 262 -17.06 11.85 29.19
CA LYS A 262 -17.76 13.05 29.67
C LYS A 262 -17.25 14.32 29.00
N GLU A 263 -15.93 14.47 28.89
CA GLU A 263 -15.30 15.66 28.31
C GLU A 263 -15.67 15.83 26.82
N ASN A 264 -15.74 14.74 26.08
CA ASN A 264 -16.03 14.73 24.64
C ASN A 264 -17.49 14.42 24.30
N ASN A 265 -18.36 14.23 25.32
CA ASN A 265 -19.77 13.85 25.14
C ASN A 265 -19.95 12.65 24.21
N LEU A 266 -19.10 11.64 24.32
CA LEU A 266 -19.15 10.45 23.46
C LEU A 266 -20.46 9.67 23.67
N LYS A 267 -20.97 9.13 22.58
CA LYS A 267 -22.17 8.28 22.63
C LYS A 267 -21.88 6.90 23.22
N ASN A 268 -20.76 6.30 22.84
CA ASN A 268 -20.37 4.97 23.26
C ASN A 268 -19.10 5.04 24.12
N SER A 269 -19.03 4.17 25.14
CA SER A 269 -17.84 3.96 25.96
C SER A 269 -16.96 2.83 25.40
N GLU A 270 -17.55 1.98 24.59
CA GLU A 270 -16.92 0.79 24.03
C GLU A 270 -16.91 0.91 22.50
N HIS A 271 -15.75 0.58 21.90
CA HIS A 271 -15.54 0.65 20.44
C HIS A 271 -15.06 -0.70 19.95
N TYR A 272 -15.86 -1.35 19.12
CA TYR A 272 -15.56 -2.68 18.61
C TYR A 272 -15.96 -2.85 17.16
N GLY A 273 -15.34 -3.83 16.50
CA GLY A 273 -15.65 -4.13 15.12
C GLY A 273 -14.82 -5.25 14.52
N LEU A 274 -15.08 -5.46 13.25
CA LEU A 274 -14.44 -6.46 12.43
C LEU A 274 -14.12 -5.85 11.06
N GLN A 275 -12.91 -6.11 10.56
CA GLN A 275 -12.50 -5.81 9.20
C GLN A 275 -11.99 -7.08 8.53
N PHE A 276 -12.58 -7.45 7.40
CA PHE A 276 -12.20 -8.61 6.62
C PHE A 276 -11.86 -8.20 5.20
N LEU A 277 -10.65 -8.54 4.77
CA LEU A 277 -10.17 -8.37 3.41
C LEU A 277 -9.85 -9.73 2.82
N TYR A 278 -10.35 -9.99 1.63
CA TYR A 278 -10.02 -11.19 0.88
C TYR A 278 -9.96 -10.90 -0.60
N ASN A 279 -8.96 -11.45 -1.25
CA ASN A 279 -8.78 -11.38 -2.69
C ASN A 279 -8.32 -12.73 -3.20
N SER A 280 -9.01 -13.25 -4.21
CA SER A 280 -8.67 -14.51 -4.86
C SER A 280 -8.95 -14.41 -6.35
N SER A 281 -8.09 -15.00 -7.15
CA SER A 281 -8.26 -15.15 -8.59
C SER A 281 -7.95 -16.58 -9.04
N GLY A 282 -8.66 -17.02 -10.09
CA GLY A 282 -8.51 -18.37 -10.59
C GLY A 282 -9.01 -18.50 -12.02
N THR A 283 -9.02 -19.75 -12.50
CA THR A 283 -9.63 -20.12 -13.76
C THR A 283 -10.53 -21.32 -13.49
N THR A 284 -11.77 -21.23 -13.95
CA THR A 284 -12.75 -22.32 -13.83
C THR A 284 -12.45 -23.45 -14.82
N ASN A 285 -13.02 -24.62 -14.58
CA ASN A 285 -12.91 -25.77 -15.51
C ASN A 285 -13.52 -25.50 -16.89
N PHE A 286 -14.33 -24.47 -17.02
CA PHE A 286 -14.97 -24.06 -18.29
C PHE A 286 -14.21 -22.95 -19.03
N GLY A 287 -12.98 -22.63 -18.59
CA GLY A 287 -12.13 -21.62 -19.23
C GLY A 287 -12.45 -20.16 -18.87
N PHE A 288 -13.41 -19.90 -17.97
CA PHE A 288 -13.62 -18.55 -17.44
C PHE A 288 -12.57 -18.22 -16.40
N ARG A 289 -12.09 -16.98 -16.41
CA ARG A 289 -11.34 -16.40 -15.31
C ARG A 289 -12.33 -15.99 -14.21
N GLU A 290 -11.99 -16.32 -12.98
CA GLU A 290 -12.83 -15.98 -11.81
C GLU A 290 -12.07 -15.08 -10.85
N GLY A 291 -12.81 -14.22 -10.15
CA GLY A 291 -12.28 -13.42 -9.06
C GLY A 291 -13.30 -13.26 -7.95
N LEU A 292 -12.79 -13.33 -6.72
CA LEU A 292 -13.55 -13.02 -5.51
C LEU A 292 -12.80 -11.92 -4.74
N TYR A 293 -13.48 -10.82 -4.53
CA TYR A 293 -13.00 -9.72 -3.71
C TYR A 293 -13.99 -9.45 -2.59
N ALA A 294 -13.50 -9.43 -1.36
CA ALA A 294 -14.28 -9.03 -0.20
C ALA A 294 -13.50 -7.98 0.61
N ASN A 295 -14.17 -6.90 0.96
CA ASN A 295 -13.71 -5.86 1.87
C ASN A 295 -14.88 -5.52 2.79
N ILE A 296 -14.93 -6.14 3.96
CA ILE A 296 -16.05 -6.02 4.89
C ILE A 296 -15.56 -5.26 6.12
N THR A 297 -16.28 -4.23 6.51
CA THR A 297 -16.05 -3.45 7.73
C THR A 297 -17.36 -3.38 8.51
N LEU A 298 -17.39 -4.00 9.68
CA LEU A 298 -18.49 -3.90 10.64
C LEU A 298 -17.95 -3.21 11.88
N LEU A 299 -18.64 -2.22 12.37
CA LEU A 299 -18.23 -1.44 13.54
C LEU A 299 -19.47 -0.86 14.25
N ASN A 300 -19.32 -0.63 15.54
CA ASN A 300 -20.35 0.08 16.29
C ASN A 300 -20.28 1.59 16.12
N ASP A 301 -19.06 2.14 15.94
CA ASP A 301 -18.84 3.56 15.66
C ASP A 301 -17.48 3.82 15.01
N ILE A 302 -17.23 5.07 14.63
CA ILE A 302 -16.03 5.52 13.91
C ILE A 302 -14.75 5.40 14.74
N ASP A 303 -14.86 5.48 16.09
CA ASP A 303 -13.71 5.46 16.97
C ASP A 303 -13.00 4.11 16.98
N TYR A 304 -13.72 3.02 16.67
CA TYR A 304 -13.09 1.73 16.40
C TYR A 304 -11.97 1.80 15.36
N ILE A 305 -12.14 2.62 14.31
CA ILE A 305 -11.11 2.81 13.28
C ILE A 305 -10.03 3.80 13.72
N ASN A 306 -10.42 4.85 14.45
CA ASN A 306 -9.50 5.88 14.92
C ASN A 306 -8.47 5.34 15.94
N LEU A 307 -8.82 4.27 16.67
CA LEU A 307 -8.00 3.68 17.74
C LEU A 307 -7.01 2.60 17.26
N GLN A 308 -6.96 2.28 15.99
CA GLN A 308 -6.09 1.24 15.43
C GLN A 308 -5.28 1.73 14.23
N LYS A 309 -4.19 1.03 13.88
CA LYS A 309 -3.46 1.29 12.65
C LYS A 309 -4.30 0.95 11.43
N ASN A 310 -4.25 1.77 10.40
CA ASN A 310 -4.95 1.48 9.15
C ASN A 310 -4.52 0.12 8.57
N LEU A 311 -5.48 -0.74 8.30
CA LEU A 311 -5.26 -2.07 7.72
C LEU A 311 -4.75 -1.98 6.27
N LEU A 312 -5.26 -1.01 5.53
CA LEU A 312 -4.83 -0.64 4.19
C LEU A 312 -3.95 0.60 4.32
N ASN A 313 -2.68 0.51 3.91
CA ASN A 313 -1.82 1.68 3.69
C ASN A 313 -2.37 2.58 2.55
N SER A 314 -3.59 2.38 2.15
CA SER A 314 -4.28 3.17 1.17
C SER A 314 -4.78 4.44 1.84
N LEU A 315 -4.52 5.51 1.22
CA LEU A 315 -5.14 6.82 1.12
C LEU A 315 -6.69 6.85 1.26
N SER A 316 -7.33 5.76 1.63
CA SER A 316 -8.77 5.71 1.88
C SER A 316 -9.05 6.39 3.22
N ASN A 317 -8.99 7.68 3.14
CA ASN A 317 -9.98 8.57 3.69
C ASN A 317 -10.52 8.16 5.07
N SER A 318 -9.72 8.42 6.11
CA SER A 318 -10.25 8.63 7.45
C SER A 318 -11.35 9.73 7.47
N SER A 319 -11.49 10.50 6.39
CA SER A 319 -12.45 11.60 6.24
C SER A 319 -13.81 11.20 5.64
N THR A 320 -14.01 9.97 5.15
CA THR A 320 -15.34 9.55 4.67
C THR A 320 -16.19 9.05 5.81
N TYR A 321 -17.33 9.67 6.02
CA TYR A 321 -18.29 9.27 7.05
C TYR A 321 -19.02 7.96 6.69
N ILE A 322 -19.13 7.63 5.41
CA ILE A 322 -19.77 6.41 4.93
C ILE A 322 -18.71 5.33 4.75
N ARG A 323 -18.89 4.20 5.44
CA ARG A 323 -18.05 3.00 5.33
C ARG A 323 -18.73 1.99 4.45
N GLU A 324 -18.09 1.64 3.33
CA GLU A 324 -18.56 0.64 2.39
C GLU A 324 -17.94 -0.71 2.70
N SER A 325 -18.79 -1.72 2.92
CA SER A 325 -18.45 -3.13 2.85
C SER A 325 -18.82 -3.67 1.49
N ARG A 326 -17.93 -4.40 0.84
CA ARG A 326 -18.13 -4.88 -0.51
C ARG A 326 -17.71 -6.34 -0.65
N VAL A 327 -18.56 -7.13 -1.28
CA VAL A 327 -18.24 -8.48 -1.76
C VAL A 327 -18.54 -8.54 -3.24
N ASN A 328 -17.54 -8.84 -4.06
CA ASN A 328 -17.66 -8.95 -5.51
C ASN A 328 -17.16 -10.32 -5.93
N TYR A 329 -18.04 -11.09 -6.57
CA TYR A 329 -17.67 -12.30 -7.29
C TYR A 329 -17.91 -12.07 -8.77
N PHE A 330 -16.94 -12.41 -9.61
CA PHE A 330 -17.07 -12.22 -11.05
C PHE A 330 -16.40 -13.35 -11.83
N LEU A 331 -17.02 -13.63 -12.98
CA LEU A 331 -16.54 -14.55 -14.00
C LEU A 331 -16.42 -13.79 -15.31
N TYR A 332 -15.34 -13.98 -16.03
CA TYR A 332 -15.17 -13.34 -17.32
C TYR A 332 -14.30 -14.17 -18.27
N ASN A 333 -14.55 -14.00 -19.55
CA ASN A 333 -13.68 -14.41 -20.64
C ASN A 333 -13.58 -13.26 -21.64
N ASP A 334 -13.10 -13.51 -22.82
CA ASP A 334 -12.94 -12.47 -23.85
C ASP A 334 -14.28 -11.92 -24.33
N ASP A 335 -15.38 -12.72 -24.28
CA ASP A 335 -16.70 -12.37 -24.78
C ASP A 335 -17.69 -11.92 -23.70
N TYR A 336 -17.63 -12.50 -22.51
CA TYR A 336 -18.65 -12.34 -21.47
C TYR A 336 -18.06 -11.95 -20.13
N TYR A 337 -18.81 -11.14 -19.42
CA TYR A 337 -18.58 -10.82 -18.03
C TYR A 337 -19.85 -11.05 -17.22
N MET A 338 -19.73 -11.70 -16.07
CA MET A 338 -20.78 -11.93 -15.10
C MET A 338 -20.30 -11.49 -13.73
N GLY A 339 -21.02 -10.62 -13.05
CA GLY A 339 -20.71 -10.11 -11.74
C GLY A 339 -21.86 -10.26 -10.76
N LEU A 340 -21.54 -10.64 -9.52
CA LEU A 340 -22.44 -10.62 -8.38
C LEU A 340 -21.80 -9.75 -7.30
N TYR A 341 -22.47 -8.67 -6.91
CA TYR A 341 -21.95 -7.69 -5.95
C TYR A 341 -22.89 -7.53 -4.78
N GLY A 342 -22.30 -7.42 -3.60
CA GLY A 342 -22.99 -6.98 -2.40
C GLY A 342 -22.27 -5.77 -1.85
N ARG A 343 -23.01 -4.68 -1.59
CA ARG A 343 -22.49 -3.47 -0.95
C ARG A 343 -23.34 -3.13 0.25
N TYR A 344 -22.65 -3.03 1.40
CA TYR A 344 -23.27 -2.63 2.64
C TYR A 344 -22.60 -1.36 3.15
N PHE A 345 -23.41 -0.33 3.42
CA PHE A 345 -22.94 0.98 3.83
C PHE A 345 -23.29 1.24 5.28
N ILE A 346 -22.35 1.77 6.04
CA ILE A 346 -22.53 2.27 7.40
C ILE A 346 -22.26 3.78 7.36
N ASP A 347 -23.28 4.58 7.68
CA ASP A 347 -23.11 6.02 7.88
C ASP A 347 -22.72 6.28 9.35
N THR A 348 -21.44 6.51 9.57
CA THR A 348 -20.89 6.72 10.93
C THR A 348 -21.28 8.04 11.59
N ARG A 349 -22.04 8.89 10.89
CA ARG A 349 -22.64 10.12 11.46
C ARG A 349 -23.95 9.82 12.18
N LYS A 350 -24.59 8.72 11.85
CA LYS A 350 -25.90 8.34 12.34
C LYS A 350 -25.81 7.47 13.59
N ILE A 351 -26.81 7.59 14.44
CA ILE A 351 -26.92 6.78 15.66
C ILE A 351 -27.24 5.32 15.34
N ASN A 352 -28.03 5.11 14.31
CA ASN A 352 -28.33 3.77 13.74
C ASN A 352 -28.23 3.84 12.23
N ASN A 353 -28.27 2.70 11.57
CA ASN A 353 -28.09 2.55 10.14
C ASN A 353 -29.37 2.17 9.39
N ASP A 354 -30.53 2.35 10.03
CA ASP A 354 -31.82 1.79 9.59
C ASP A 354 -32.34 2.43 8.29
N ASP A 355 -32.05 3.70 8.07
CA ASP A 355 -32.40 4.47 6.87
C ASP A 355 -31.32 4.49 5.77
N THR A 356 -30.15 3.87 6.02
CA THR A 356 -29.06 3.86 5.04
C THR A 356 -29.33 2.82 3.95
N ILE A 357 -29.27 3.25 2.69
CA ILE A 357 -29.52 2.41 1.52
C ILE A 357 -28.38 1.40 1.34
N GLN A 358 -28.75 0.14 1.19
CA GLN A 358 -27.87 -0.99 0.92
C GLN A 358 -28.11 -1.52 -0.50
N GLU A 359 -27.07 -1.97 -1.19
CA GLU A 359 -27.15 -2.62 -2.50
C GLU A 359 -26.87 -4.13 -2.35
N LEU A 360 -27.90 -4.94 -2.14
CA LEU A 360 -27.78 -6.35 -1.76
C LEU A 360 -28.83 -7.25 -2.41
N PRO A 361 -28.52 -8.04 -3.45
CA PRO A 361 -27.35 -8.01 -4.30
C PRO A 361 -27.52 -7.12 -5.53
N THR A 362 -26.41 -6.87 -6.25
CA THR A 362 -26.41 -6.40 -7.64
C THR A 362 -25.91 -7.52 -8.54
N ILE A 363 -26.63 -7.82 -9.62
CA ILE A 363 -26.23 -8.78 -10.65
C ILE A 363 -25.87 -7.99 -11.91
N HIS A 364 -24.73 -8.29 -12.52
CA HIS A 364 -24.25 -7.65 -13.74
C HIS A 364 -23.92 -8.73 -14.78
N LEU A 365 -24.57 -8.68 -15.91
CA LEU A 365 -24.28 -9.52 -17.07
C LEU A 365 -23.88 -8.61 -18.23
N HIS A 366 -22.72 -8.86 -18.83
CA HIS A 366 -22.21 -8.06 -19.92
C HIS A 366 -21.66 -8.96 -21.03
N LYS A 367 -22.07 -8.67 -22.27
CA LYS A 367 -21.45 -9.17 -23.51
C LYS A 367 -20.49 -8.09 -23.98
N ASN A 368 -19.22 -8.42 -24.08
CA ASN A 368 -18.20 -7.52 -24.62
C ASN A 368 -18.51 -7.17 -26.07
N ILE A 369 -17.93 -6.06 -26.52
CA ILE A 369 -18.13 -5.56 -27.87
C ILE A 369 -17.69 -6.62 -28.92
N ASP A 370 -18.55 -6.86 -29.90
CA ASP A 370 -18.34 -7.86 -30.92
C ASP A 370 -18.98 -7.43 -32.27
N ASN A 371 -18.61 -8.07 -33.36
CA ASN A 371 -19.20 -7.86 -34.66
C ASN A 371 -20.59 -8.49 -34.71
N LEU A 372 -21.59 -7.76 -35.21
CA LEU A 372 -22.96 -8.31 -35.32
C LEU A 372 -23.14 -9.12 -36.61
N ILE A 373 -22.93 -8.51 -37.78
CA ILE A 373 -23.09 -9.13 -39.10
C ILE A 373 -21.93 -8.69 -40.01
N LEU A 374 -21.55 -7.44 -39.90
CA LEU A 374 -20.49 -6.80 -40.69
C LEU A 374 -19.29 -6.51 -39.79
N ASP A 375 -18.08 -6.61 -40.31
CA ASP A 375 -16.85 -6.35 -39.53
C ASP A 375 -16.81 -4.96 -38.89
N ASN A 376 -17.54 -3.99 -39.45
CA ASN A 376 -17.59 -2.62 -38.95
C ASN A 376 -18.85 -2.30 -38.12
N LEU A 377 -19.76 -3.26 -37.94
CA LEU A 377 -20.97 -3.11 -37.14
C LEU A 377 -20.81 -3.84 -35.81
N LEU A 378 -20.54 -3.08 -34.79
CA LEU A 378 -20.25 -3.58 -33.43
C LEU A 378 -21.49 -3.47 -32.55
N TYR A 379 -21.61 -4.38 -31.59
CA TYR A 379 -22.61 -4.31 -30.54
C TYR A 379 -22.05 -4.79 -29.22
N SER A 380 -22.66 -4.38 -28.13
CA SER A 380 -22.50 -4.95 -26.80
C SER A 380 -23.82 -5.00 -26.07
N VAL A 381 -23.89 -5.78 -25.00
CA VAL A 381 -25.13 -5.87 -24.17
C VAL A 381 -24.71 -5.74 -22.71
N ASP A 382 -25.37 -4.87 -21.99
CA ASP A 382 -25.19 -4.69 -20.55
C ASP A 382 -26.53 -4.82 -19.84
N LEU A 383 -26.61 -5.75 -18.88
CA LEU A 383 -27.79 -5.99 -18.07
C LEU A 383 -27.40 -5.94 -16.60
N LYS A 384 -28.02 -5.03 -15.86
CA LYS A 384 -27.79 -4.88 -14.41
C LYS A 384 -29.09 -4.97 -13.65
N SER A 385 -29.05 -5.73 -12.57
CA SER A 385 -30.17 -5.81 -11.64
C SER A 385 -29.70 -5.41 -10.25
N TYR A 386 -30.27 -4.39 -9.69
CA TYR A 386 -29.98 -3.85 -8.37
C TYR A 386 -31.09 -4.16 -7.40
N ASN A 387 -30.76 -4.48 -6.15
CA ASN A 387 -31.69 -4.56 -5.06
C ASN A 387 -31.29 -3.55 -3.98
N TYR A 388 -31.99 -2.43 -3.90
CA TYR A 388 -31.83 -1.37 -2.93
C TYR A 388 -32.71 -1.67 -1.71
N TYR A 389 -32.02 -1.84 -0.56
CA TYR A 389 -32.66 -2.20 0.68
C TYR A 389 -32.31 -1.24 1.81
N ARG A 390 -33.24 -0.82 2.61
CA ARG A 390 -33.09 -0.17 3.91
C ARG A 390 -34.18 -0.64 4.85
N LYS A 391 -33.95 -0.57 6.17
CA LYS A 391 -34.95 -1.01 7.13
C LYS A 391 -36.14 -0.04 7.21
N ASP A 392 -35.82 1.26 7.29
CA ASP A 392 -36.78 2.35 7.36
C ASP A 392 -36.72 3.17 6.06
N GLY A 393 -37.88 3.36 5.40
CA GLY A 393 -38.05 4.09 4.14
C GLY A 393 -38.30 3.20 2.91
N ILE A 394 -38.38 3.85 1.75
CA ILE A 394 -38.67 3.22 0.47
C ILE A 394 -37.53 2.30 0.04
N ARG A 395 -37.87 1.15 -0.54
CA ARG A 395 -36.97 0.15 -1.12
C ARG A 395 -37.21 -0.02 -2.59
N ALA A 396 -36.25 -0.47 -3.36
CA ALA A 396 -36.47 -0.69 -4.79
C ALA A 396 -35.67 -1.86 -5.35
N LYS A 397 -36.23 -2.49 -6.39
CA LYS A 397 -35.46 -3.37 -7.29
C LYS A 397 -35.44 -2.72 -8.67
N LYS A 398 -34.23 -2.47 -9.19
CA LYS A 398 -34.00 -1.82 -10.48
C LYS A 398 -33.36 -2.80 -11.46
N ILE A 399 -33.84 -2.79 -12.71
CA ILE A 399 -33.26 -3.54 -13.81
C ILE A 399 -32.93 -2.53 -14.92
N ASP A 400 -31.65 -2.46 -15.29
CA ASP A 400 -31.14 -1.64 -16.40
C ASP A 400 -30.71 -2.54 -17.55
N PHE A 401 -31.06 -2.16 -18.74
CA PHE A 401 -30.62 -2.78 -19.99
C PHE A 401 -30.05 -1.71 -20.91
N ILE A 402 -28.80 -1.92 -21.40
CA ILE A 402 -28.12 -1.04 -22.34
C ILE A 402 -27.63 -1.87 -23.53
N MET A 403 -27.94 -1.43 -24.75
CA MET A 403 -27.47 -2.09 -25.97
C MET A 403 -27.12 -1.06 -27.03
N PRO A 404 -25.87 -0.70 -27.22
CA PRO A 404 -25.39 0.11 -28.32
C PRO A 404 -25.14 -0.74 -29.56
N PHE A 405 -25.47 -0.18 -30.73
CA PHE A 405 -25.03 -0.63 -32.04
C PHE A 405 -24.12 0.47 -32.61
N ILE A 406 -22.91 0.16 -33.01
CA ILE A 406 -21.89 1.10 -33.45
C ILE A 406 -21.39 0.67 -34.80
N TYR A 407 -21.58 1.51 -35.82
CA TYR A 407 -20.97 1.36 -37.13
C TYR A 407 -19.84 2.39 -37.25
N SER A 408 -18.62 1.91 -37.51
CA SER A 408 -17.45 2.77 -37.68
C SER A 408 -16.68 2.40 -38.93
N LYS A 409 -16.32 3.40 -39.74
CA LYS A 409 -15.56 3.21 -40.95
C LYS A 409 -14.60 4.39 -41.19
N SER A 410 -13.38 4.05 -41.57
CA SER A 410 -12.37 5.01 -41.99
C SER A 410 -12.34 5.14 -43.49
N PHE A 411 -12.12 6.36 -43.96
CA PHE A 411 -12.03 6.78 -45.36
C PHE A 411 -10.78 7.63 -45.59
N LEU A 412 -10.38 7.81 -46.82
CA LEU A 412 -9.28 8.67 -47.23
C LEU A 412 -7.95 8.30 -46.52
N ASN A 413 -7.62 7.01 -46.47
CA ASN A 413 -6.43 6.50 -45.77
C ASN A 413 -6.39 6.94 -44.29
N ASP A 414 -7.50 6.75 -43.60
CA ASP A 414 -7.72 7.05 -42.15
C ASP A 414 -7.76 8.54 -41.81
N TYR A 415 -7.72 9.47 -42.79
CA TYR A 415 -7.91 10.89 -42.52
C TYR A 415 -9.35 11.28 -42.15
N LEU A 416 -10.34 10.45 -42.48
CA LEU A 416 -11.73 10.70 -42.15
C LEU A 416 -12.35 9.45 -41.51
N ASN A 417 -12.75 9.56 -40.27
CA ASN A 417 -13.43 8.50 -39.50
C ASN A 417 -14.90 8.92 -39.29
N ILE A 418 -15.80 8.07 -39.70
CA ILE A 418 -17.24 8.24 -39.50
C ILE A 418 -17.74 7.13 -38.56
N GLU A 419 -18.39 7.53 -37.50
CA GLU A 419 -19.03 6.64 -36.53
C GLU A 419 -20.52 7.01 -36.43
N VAL A 420 -21.36 6.01 -36.56
CA VAL A 420 -22.79 6.13 -36.34
C VAL A 420 -23.19 5.11 -35.28
N SER A 421 -23.85 5.53 -34.23
CA SER A 421 -24.34 4.60 -33.22
C SER A 421 -25.80 4.82 -32.92
N GLN A 422 -26.51 3.72 -32.68
CA GLN A 422 -27.84 3.67 -32.14
C GLN A 422 -27.80 3.02 -30.76
N ASN A 423 -28.23 3.75 -29.74
CA ASN A 423 -28.17 3.29 -28.37
C ASN A 423 -29.58 3.02 -27.84
N ILE A 424 -29.72 1.95 -27.13
CA ILE A 424 -30.98 1.55 -26.47
C ILE A 424 -30.69 1.53 -24.97
N TYR A 425 -31.48 2.23 -24.20
CA TYR A 425 -31.50 2.19 -22.75
C TYR A 425 -32.90 1.92 -22.24
N ALA A 426 -33.05 0.93 -21.37
CA ALA A 426 -34.33 0.62 -20.71
C ALA A 426 -34.05 0.41 -19.21
N SER A 427 -34.88 1.01 -18.38
CA SER A 427 -34.83 0.85 -16.93
C SER A 427 -36.24 0.55 -16.39
N LYS A 428 -36.30 -0.38 -15.44
CA LYS A 428 -37.54 -0.68 -14.70
C LYS A 428 -37.23 -0.76 -13.22
N VAL A 429 -37.97 0.00 -12.43
CA VAL A 429 -37.83 0.07 -10.97
C VAL A 429 -39.15 -0.40 -10.36
N PHE A 430 -39.04 -1.30 -9.38
CA PHE A 430 -40.17 -1.78 -8.57
C PHE A 430 -39.94 -1.27 -7.15
N PHE A 431 -40.87 -0.45 -6.66
CA PHE A 431 -40.80 0.08 -5.30
C PHE A 431 -41.57 -0.80 -4.33
N THR A 432 -41.13 -0.77 -3.07
CA THR A 432 -41.84 -1.38 -1.93
C THR A 432 -41.71 -0.46 -0.71
N GLY A 433 -42.77 -0.40 0.12
CA GLY A 433 -42.82 0.51 1.26
C GLY A 433 -43.24 1.93 0.86
N VAL A 434 -44.05 2.05 -0.19
CA VAL A 434 -44.62 3.31 -0.70
C VAL A 434 -46.07 3.36 -0.32
N ASP A 435 -46.54 4.50 0.16
CA ASP A 435 -47.95 4.68 0.55
C ASP A 435 -48.87 4.98 -0.66
N ASP A 436 -48.30 5.41 -1.79
CA ASP A 436 -49.03 5.71 -3.02
C ASP A 436 -48.95 4.56 -4.03
N ASP A 437 -50.07 3.89 -4.28
CA ASP A 437 -50.17 2.77 -5.24
C ASP A 437 -49.77 3.14 -6.67
N ARG A 438 -49.74 4.43 -7.04
CA ARG A 438 -49.28 4.91 -8.33
C ARG A 438 -47.76 4.81 -8.49
N LEU A 439 -47.03 4.74 -7.40
CA LEU A 439 -45.56 4.64 -7.35
C LEU A 439 -45.06 3.19 -7.29
N ASN A 440 -45.91 2.17 -7.43
CA ASN A 440 -45.51 0.77 -7.37
C ASN A 440 -44.40 0.40 -8.38
N ASN A 441 -44.36 1.05 -9.52
CA ASN A 441 -43.28 0.85 -10.48
C ASN A 441 -43.02 2.09 -11.33
N TYR A 442 -41.76 2.28 -11.66
CA TYR A 442 -41.27 3.28 -12.59
C TYR A 442 -40.61 2.58 -13.79
N LYS A 443 -40.93 3.05 -15.02
CA LYS A 443 -40.34 2.55 -16.26
C LYS A 443 -39.77 3.72 -17.05
N TYR A 444 -38.59 3.51 -17.60
CA TYR A 444 -37.95 4.44 -18.49
C TYR A 444 -37.39 3.69 -19.68
N TYR A 445 -37.65 4.18 -20.86
CA TYR A 445 -37.09 3.67 -22.11
C TYR A 445 -36.64 4.84 -22.95
N SER A 446 -35.42 4.80 -23.42
CA SER A 446 -34.91 5.79 -24.35
C SER A 446 -34.05 5.16 -25.44
N THR A 447 -34.14 5.75 -26.61
CA THR A 447 -33.21 5.48 -27.72
C THR A 447 -32.62 6.79 -28.21
N TYR A 448 -31.36 6.78 -28.53
CA TYR A 448 -30.71 7.92 -29.13
C TYR A 448 -29.71 7.49 -30.19
N SER A 449 -29.55 8.33 -31.21
CA SER A 449 -28.58 8.17 -32.27
C SER A 449 -27.42 9.13 -32.02
N LYS A 450 -26.20 8.65 -32.28
CA LYS A 450 -24.99 9.46 -32.26
C LYS A 450 -24.34 9.37 -33.62
N PHE A 451 -23.99 10.53 -34.17
CA PHE A 451 -23.20 10.67 -35.38
C PHE A 451 -21.93 11.43 -35.08
N LYS A 452 -20.80 10.83 -35.38
CA LYS A 452 -19.50 11.45 -35.13
C LYS A 452 -18.63 11.41 -36.38
N ILE A 453 -18.04 12.54 -36.69
CA ILE A 453 -17.01 12.71 -37.71
C ILE A 453 -15.74 13.12 -37.01
N SER A 454 -14.64 12.43 -37.28
CA SER A 454 -13.35 12.75 -36.71
C SER A 454 -12.21 12.52 -37.69
N SER A 455 -11.07 13.14 -37.43
CA SER A 455 -9.84 12.95 -38.19
C SER A 455 -8.67 12.68 -37.24
N ASP A 456 -7.74 11.81 -37.64
CA ASP A 456 -6.49 11.53 -36.95
C ASP A 456 -5.30 12.06 -37.78
N LEU A 457 -4.94 13.32 -37.55
CA LEU A 457 -3.86 13.99 -38.27
C LEU A 457 -2.55 13.85 -37.48
N THR A 458 -1.62 13.06 -37.99
CA THR A 458 -0.34 12.84 -37.31
C THR A 458 0.81 13.31 -38.17
N LYS A 459 1.70 14.13 -37.61
CA LYS A 459 2.92 14.59 -38.25
C LYS A 459 4.14 14.26 -37.38
N VAL A 460 5.11 13.62 -38.02
CA VAL A 460 6.40 13.29 -37.41
C VAL A 460 7.40 14.40 -37.72
N TYR A 461 7.95 15.00 -36.66
CA TYR A 461 9.04 15.97 -36.71
C TYR A 461 10.34 15.32 -36.21
N ASN A 462 11.45 16.04 -36.37
CA ASN A 462 12.76 15.52 -35.98
C ASN A 462 12.85 15.10 -34.51
N ASN A 463 12.15 15.78 -33.59
CA ASN A 463 12.24 15.57 -32.15
C ASN A 463 10.94 15.12 -31.47
N TYR A 464 9.82 15.20 -32.16
CA TYR A 464 8.50 14.89 -31.62
C TYR A 464 7.51 14.41 -32.67
N ILE A 465 6.47 13.76 -32.23
CA ILE A 465 5.31 13.37 -33.03
C ILE A 465 4.12 14.20 -32.52
N HIS A 466 3.44 14.88 -33.40
CA HIS A 466 2.27 15.68 -33.09
C HIS A 466 1.03 15.06 -33.72
N THR A 467 0.03 14.81 -32.90
CA THR A 467 -1.27 14.29 -33.36
C THR A 467 -2.36 15.30 -33.00
N ILE A 468 -3.20 15.62 -33.99
CA ILE A 468 -4.36 16.49 -33.87
C ILE A 468 -5.60 15.68 -34.26
N LYS A 469 -6.59 15.67 -33.38
CA LYS A 469 -7.86 14.92 -33.54
C LYS A 469 -9.04 15.88 -33.41
N PRO A 470 -9.45 16.56 -34.47
CA PRO A 470 -10.70 17.30 -34.49
C PRO A 470 -11.87 16.33 -34.62
N PHE A 471 -12.98 16.65 -33.96
CA PHE A 471 -14.22 15.92 -34.14
C PHE A 471 -15.44 16.82 -34.00
N ILE A 472 -16.51 16.36 -34.63
CA ILE A 472 -17.87 16.86 -34.45
C ILE A 472 -18.73 15.67 -34.15
N GLU A 473 -19.54 15.78 -33.09
CA GLU A 473 -20.45 14.74 -32.64
C GLU A 473 -21.84 15.36 -32.49
N TYR A 474 -22.84 14.73 -33.08
CA TYR A 474 -24.23 15.08 -32.92
C TYR A 474 -24.96 13.93 -32.22
N VAL A 475 -25.63 14.22 -31.14
CA VAL A 475 -26.43 13.28 -30.35
C VAL A 475 -27.88 13.72 -30.45
N LYS A 476 -28.75 12.80 -30.90
CA LYS A 476 -30.18 13.02 -31.03
C LYS A 476 -30.96 11.96 -30.28
N PRO A 477 -31.72 12.32 -29.24
CA PRO A 477 -32.78 11.47 -28.69
C PRO A 477 -33.85 11.16 -29.75
N ASN A 478 -34.13 9.88 -29.94
CA ASN A 478 -35.13 9.46 -30.94
C ASN A 478 -36.50 9.18 -30.30
N ARG A 479 -36.47 8.48 -29.15
CA ARG A 479 -37.69 8.10 -28.43
C ARG A 479 -37.40 8.12 -26.92
N LYS A 480 -38.31 8.73 -26.19
CA LYS A 480 -38.36 8.67 -24.72
C LYS A 480 -39.76 8.21 -24.33
N GLU A 481 -39.85 7.19 -23.54
CA GLU A 481 -41.08 6.75 -22.89
C GLU A 481 -40.81 6.62 -21.41
N GLU A 482 -41.72 7.13 -20.63
CA GLU A 482 -41.62 7.18 -19.17
C GLU A 482 -42.94 6.78 -18.54
N SER A 483 -42.95 6.38 -17.29
CA SER A 483 -44.16 6.15 -16.51
C SER A 483 -45.03 7.42 -16.44
N ILE A 484 -46.30 7.28 -16.03
CA ILE A 484 -47.24 8.40 -15.87
C ILE A 484 -46.65 9.49 -14.95
N ILE A 485 -45.92 9.08 -13.89
CA ILE A 485 -45.17 9.98 -13.02
C ILE A 485 -43.75 10.04 -13.57
N ALA A 486 -43.29 11.23 -13.98
CA ALA A 486 -41.96 11.46 -14.46
C ALA A 486 -40.91 11.37 -13.32
N TYR A 487 -39.64 11.12 -13.66
CA TYR A 487 -38.57 11.03 -12.67
C TYR A 487 -38.49 12.27 -11.78
N ASP A 488 -38.64 13.45 -12.38
CA ASP A 488 -38.56 14.72 -11.65
C ASP A 488 -39.72 14.93 -10.66
N GLU A 489 -40.84 14.23 -10.87
CA GLU A 489 -42.02 14.27 -10.01
C GLU A 489 -41.99 13.24 -8.87
N LEU A 490 -41.01 12.33 -8.88
CA LEU A 490 -40.81 11.36 -7.79
C LEU A 490 -40.45 12.08 -6.48
N GLU A 491 -40.86 11.49 -5.35
CA GLU A 491 -40.44 11.93 -4.04
C GLU A 491 -38.93 11.80 -3.86
N ASP A 492 -38.33 12.67 -3.04
CA ASP A 492 -36.87 12.68 -2.82
C ASP A 492 -36.31 11.35 -2.31
N ASP A 493 -37.07 10.68 -1.43
CA ASP A 493 -36.72 9.34 -0.92
C ASP A 493 -36.64 8.27 -2.02
N ALA A 494 -37.45 8.39 -3.09
CA ALA A 494 -37.39 7.50 -4.24
C ALA A 494 -36.22 7.87 -5.17
N LYS A 495 -35.96 9.18 -5.35
CA LYS A 495 -34.80 9.69 -6.14
C LYS A 495 -33.46 9.34 -5.54
N GLU A 496 -33.36 9.19 -4.21
CA GLU A 496 -32.12 8.73 -3.56
C GLU A 496 -31.71 7.31 -3.97
N LEU A 497 -32.68 6.44 -4.35
CA LEU A 497 -32.40 5.03 -4.64
C LEU A 497 -31.73 4.82 -6.00
N PHE A 498 -32.00 5.67 -6.98
CA PHE A 498 -31.48 5.49 -8.32
C PHE A 498 -31.46 6.79 -9.12
N THR A 499 -30.64 6.82 -10.15
CA THR A 499 -30.60 7.89 -11.14
C THR A 499 -30.98 7.37 -12.51
N ILE A 500 -31.57 8.22 -13.33
CA ILE A 500 -31.82 7.99 -14.75
C ILE A 500 -30.88 8.87 -15.56
N ASP A 501 -30.13 8.26 -16.48
CA ASP A 501 -29.27 8.98 -17.42
C ASP A 501 -30.12 9.52 -18.59
N GLU A 502 -30.54 10.74 -18.48
CA GLU A 502 -31.23 11.42 -19.58
C GLU A 502 -30.18 11.96 -20.57
N ILE A 503 -30.48 11.74 -21.85
CA ILE A 503 -29.60 12.22 -22.94
C ILE A 503 -30.31 13.36 -23.63
N ASP A 504 -29.78 14.54 -23.49
CA ASP A 504 -30.23 15.74 -24.19
C ASP A 504 -29.67 15.80 -25.62
N GLU A 505 -30.47 16.36 -26.55
CA GLU A 505 -30.02 16.65 -27.90
C GLU A 505 -28.91 17.70 -27.86
N HIS A 506 -27.76 17.37 -28.46
CA HIS A 506 -26.64 18.30 -28.49
C HIS A 506 -25.68 18.06 -29.67
N ILE A 507 -24.92 19.09 -29.99
CA ILE A 507 -23.75 19.00 -30.84
C ILE A 507 -22.51 19.27 -29.98
N ALA A 508 -21.51 18.41 -30.12
CA ALA A 508 -20.20 18.61 -29.50
C ALA A 508 -19.13 18.88 -30.58
N PHE A 509 -18.35 19.91 -30.36
CA PHE A 509 -17.16 20.21 -31.15
C PHE A 509 -15.93 19.96 -30.29
N GLY A 510 -15.01 19.15 -30.79
CA GLY A 510 -13.83 18.84 -30.04
C GLY A 510 -12.54 18.94 -30.84
N LEU A 511 -11.48 19.31 -30.16
CA LEU A 511 -10.10 19.33 -30.66
C LEU A 511 -9.18 18.74 -29.62
N ASN A 512 -8.64 17.56 -29.91
CA ASN A 512 -7.64 16.91 -29.07
C ASN A 512 -6.27 17.00 -29.74
N GLN A 513 -5.27 17.43 -29.01
CA GLN A 513 -3.89 17.54 -29.49
C GLN A 513 -2.96 16.77 -28.55
N TYR A 514 -2.00 16.05 -29.13
CA TYR A 514 -1.02 15.27 -28.40
C TYR A 514 0.37 15.46 -28.97
N LEU A 515 1.35 15.68 -28.12
CA LEU A 515 2.74 15.81 -28.49
C LEU A 515 3.57 14.76 -27.78
N TYR A 516 4.19 13.88 -28.55
CA TYR A 516 5.04 12.81 -28.04
C TYR A 516 6.51 13.08 -28.40
N ASN A 517 7.43 12.67 -27.54
CA ASN A 517 8.85 12.68 -27.89
C ASN A 517 9.20 11.49 -28.81
N LYS A 518 10.46 11.42 -29.29
CA LYS A 518 10.96 10.30 -30.13
C LYS A 518 10.82 8.92 -29.50
N ARG A 519 10.73 8.83 -28.16
CA ARG A 519 10.57 7.57 -27.42
C ARG A 519 9.11 7.19 -27.20
N GLY A 520 8.17 7.93 -27.79
CA GLY A 520 6.74 7.70 -27.64
C GLY A 520 6.16 8.19 -26.30
N LYS A 521 6.94 8.91 -25.45
CA LYS A 521 6.43 9.50 -24.20
C LYS A 521 5.58 10.72 -24.52
N LEU A 522 4.36 10.78 -24.00
CA LEU A 522 3.48 11.94 -24.08
C LEU A 522 4.05 13.11 -23.26
N ILE A 523 4.41 14.22 -23.94
CA ILE A 523 4.97 15.41 -23.30
C ILE A 523 3.87 16.44 -23.01
N PHE A 524 2.98 16.63 -23.97
CA PHE A 524 1.94 17.64 -23.89
C PHE A 524 0.66 17.12 -24.52
N TYR A 525 -0.45 17.47 -23.91
CA TYR A 525 -1.75 17.30 -24.55
C TYR A 525 -2.70 18.45 -24.20
N ASN A 526 -3.63 18.66 -25.07
CA ASN A 526 -4.69 19.64 -24.96
C ASN A 526 -5.97 19.03 -25.52
N ARG A 527 -7.03 19.06 -24.73
CA ARG A 527 -8.35 18.58 -25.11
C ARG A 527 -9.36 19.69 -24.88
N LEU A 528 -10.04 20.09 -25.92
CA LEU A 528 -11.10 21.07 -25.87
C LEU A 528 -12.37 20.44 -26.42
N THR A 529 -13.46 20.49 -25.66
CA THR A 529 -14.79 20.08 -26.14
C THR A 529 -15.80 21.12 -25.72
N SER A 530 -16.56 21.62 -26.70
CA SER A 530 -17.68 22.53 -26.49
C SER A 530 -18.97 21.82 -26.83
N TYR A 531 -19.89 21.78 -25.87
CA TYR A 531 -21.24 21.23 -26.04
C TYR A 531 -22.20 22.37 -26.33
N GLN A 532 -23.06 22.16 -27.30
CA GLN A 532 -24.18 23.01 -27.61
C GLN A 532 -25.45 22.17 -27.55
N TYR A 533 -26.27 22.41 -26.57
CA TYR A 533 -27.58 21.81 -26.43
C TYR A 533 -28.61 22.54 -27.29
N GLN A 534 -29.88 22.19 -27.19
CA GLN A 534 -30.95 22.87 -27.97
C GLN A 534 -30.85 24.39 -27.88
N LEU A 535 -31.54 25.07 -28.80
CA LEU A 535 -31.39 26.53 -29.06
C LEU A 535 -31.46 27.43 -27.81
N ASP A 536 -32.05 26.98 -26.72
CA ASP A 536 -32.24 27.71 -25.46
C ASP A 536 -31.27 27.32 -24.31
N LYS A 537 -30.52 26.24 -24.47
CA LYS A 537 -29.51 25.77 -23.47
C LYS A 537 -28.09 25.89 -24.02
N LEU A 538 -27.33 26.79 -23.46
CA LEU A 538 -25.91 26.89 -23.75
C LEU A 538 -25.16 25.82 -22.96
N GLY A 539 -24.58 24.86 -23.58
CA GLY A 539 -23.87 23.79 -22.86
C GLY A 539 -22.55 24.20 -22.21
N ASN A 540 -21.78 23.21 -21.80
CA ASN A 540 -20.50 23.40 -21.13
C ASN A 540 -19.33 23.41 -22.10
N ILE A 541 -18.26 24.16 -21.78
CA ILE A 541 -16.95 24.01 -22.37
C ILE A 541 -16.08 23.20 -21.41
N ARG A 542 -15.58 22.07 -21.87
CA ARG A 542 -14.60 21.25 -21.14
C ARG A 542 -13.23 21.47 -21.74
N TYR A 543 -12.30 21.85 -20.90
CA TYR A 543 -10.91 22.08 -21.28
C TYR A 543 -9.99 21.28 -20.40
N GLU A 544 -9.04 20.58 -20.98
CA GLU A 544 -8.05 19.79 -20.28
C GLU A 544 -6.68 20.01 -20.93
N ILE A 545 -5.69 20.35 -20.14
CA ILE A 545 -4.30 20.52 -20.57
C ILE A 545 -3.37 19.75 -19.65
N GLY A 546 -2.42 19.06 -20.24
CA GLY A 546 -1.37 18.36 -19.50
C GLY A 546 0.00 18.59 -20.12
N TYR A 547 0.98 18.84 -19.28
CA TYR A 547 2.38 18.92 -19.63
C TYR A 547 3.21 17.99 -18.75
N ASN A 548 4.00 17.10 -19.35
CA ASN A 548 4.83 16.11 -18.70
C ASN A 548 6.30 16.25 -19.13
N GLY A 549 6.97 17.29 -18.63
CA GLY A 549 8.40 17.46 -18.79
C GLY A 549 9.20 16.50 -17.89
N ASP A 550 10.52 16.62 -17.91
CA ASP A 550 11.39 15.75 -17.11
C ASP A 550 11.33 16.10 -15.61
N ASN A 551 11.26 17.39 -15.30
CA ASN A 551 11.23 17.89 -13.92
C ASN A 551 9.90 18.51 -13.51
N LEU A 552 9.10 18.95 -14.47
CA LEU A 552 7.86 19.67 -14.26
C LEU A 552 6.71 18.94 -14.92
N SER A 553 5.63 18.69 -14.17
CA SER A 553 4.35 18.28 -14.72
C SER A 553 3.26 19.26 -14.30
N LEU A 554 2.43 19.62 -15.24
CA LEU A 554 1.26 20.47 -15.06
C LEU A 554 0.04 19.75 -15.61
N TYR A 555 -1.02 19.75 -14.84
CA TYR A 555 -2.34 19.30 -15.26
C TYR A 555 -3.38 20.35 -14.86
N ASN A 556 -4.25 20.68 -15.80
CA ASN A 556 -5.43 21.47 -15.51
C ASN A 556 -6.64 20.89 -16.24
N SER A 557 -7.74 20.77 -15.54
CA SER A 557 -9.05 20.41 -16.06
C SER A 557 -10.05 21.48 -15.64
N LEU A 558 -10.80 22.00 -16.57
CA LEU A 558 -11.74 23.10 -16.38
C LEU A 558 -13.06 22.80 -17.09
N ILE A 559 -14.17 23.02 -16.39
CA ILE A 559 -15.50 23.02 -16.94
C ILE A 559 -16.10 24.42 -16.75
N TYR A 560 -16.43 25.06 -17.84
CA TYR A 560 -17.11 26.35 -17.88
C TYR A 560 -18.54 26.15 -18.28
N SER A 561 -19.47 26.60 -17.44
CA SER A 561 -20.91 26.65 -17.74
C SER A 561 -21.22 27.90 -18.55
N LYS A 562 -21.72 27.73 -19.77
CA LYS A 562 -22.13 28.88 -20.61
C LYS A 562 -23.44 29.47 -20.08
N ASP A 563 -24.31 28.67 -19.47
CA ASP A 563 -25.59 29.12 -18.93
C ASP A 563 -25.39 30.03 -17.72
N GLN A 564 -24.54 29.63 -16.79
CA GLN A 564 -24.20 30.41 -15.61
C GLN A 564 -23.11 31.45 -15.86
N ARG A 565 -22.42 31.37 -17.01
CA ARG A 565 -21.26 32.22 -17.38
C ARG A 565 -20.11 32.14 -16.38
N GLU A 566 -19.99 31.02 -15.66
CA GLU A 566 -19.01 30.80 -14.64
C GLU A 566 -18.34 29.41 -14.77
N ILE A 567 -17.19 29.29 -14.09
CA ILE A 567 -16.52 27.99 -13.96
C ILE A 567 -17.30 27.14 -12.95
N SER A 568 -17.78 25.97 -13.39
CA SER A 568 -18.43 24.99 -12.50
C SER A 568 -17.41 24.08 -11.80
N ARG A 569 -16.30 23.76 -12.47
CA ARG A 569 -15.24 22.92 -11.89
C ARG A 569 -13.87 23.30 -12.42
N SER A 570 -12.88 23.30 -11.55
CA SER A 570 -11.47 23.41 -11.95
C SER A 570 -10.60 22.53 -11.05
N LEU A 571 -9.69 21.78 -11.65
CA LEU A 571 -8.63 21.07 -10.96
C LEU A 571 -7.29 21.44 -11.61
N THR A 572 -6.40 22.05 -10.84
CA THR A 572 -5.04 22.36 -11.27
C THR A 572 -4.06 21.61 -10.40
N THR A 573 -3.15 20.86 -11.01
CA THR A 573 -2.08 20.18 -10.29
C THR A 573 -0.74 20.53 -10.92
N LEU A 574 0.18 20.99 -10.10
CA LEU A 574 1.57 21.28 -10.45
C LEU A 574 2.48 20.36 -9.65
N ARG A 575 3.41 19.68 -10.29
CA ARG A 575 4.45 18.91 -9.64
C ARG A 575 5.81 19.26 -10.21
N TYR A 576 6.74 19.58 -9.32
CA TYR A 576 8.13 19.85 -9.66
C TYR A 576 9.03 18.86 -8.93
N ARG A 577 9.85 18.12 -9.68
CA ARG A 577 10.74 17.08 -9.15
C ARG A 577 12.14 17.28 -9.68
N LYS A 578 13.08 17.37 -8.76
CA LYS A 578 14.52 17.25 -9.01
C LYS A 578 15.11 16.32 -7.94
N PRO A 579 16.34 15.85 -8.09
CA PRO A 579 16.95 14.94 -7.09
C PRO A 579 16.83 15.44 -5.65
N LYS A 580 17.00 16.75 -5.41
CA LYS A 580 16.92 17.37 -4.07
C LYS A 580 15.57 17.98 -3.71
N TYR A 581 14.66 18.13 -4.66
CA TYR A 581 13.39 18.86 -4.44
C TYR A 581 12.23 18.08 -5.02
N ASN A 582 11.19 17.92 -4.22
CA ASN A 582 9.89 17.47 -4.68
C ASN A 582 8.85 18.43 -4.14
N PHE A 583 8.10 19.07 -5.03
CA PHE A 583 7.06 20.02 -4.68
C PHE A 583 5.80 19.67 -5.45
N GLY A 584 4.68 19.60 -4.76
CA GLY A 584 3.36 19.38 -5.31
C GLY A 584 2.40 20.48 -4.86
N LEU A 585 1.58 20.96 -5.78
CA LEU A 585 0.51 21.92 -5.52
C LEU A 585 -0.72 21.49 -6.28
N SER A 586 -1.86 21.38 -5.60
CA SER A 586 -3.15 21.08 -6.22
C SER A 586 -4.20 22.06 -5.74
N TYR A 587 -4.90 22.66 -6.68
CA TYR A 587 -6.04 23.54 -6.42
C TYR A 587 -7.27 22.91 -7.01
N TYR A 588 -8.31 22.74 -6.18
CA TYR A 588 -9.61 22.24 -6.59
C TYR A 588 -10.66 23.30 -6.35
N TYR A 589 -11.53 23.47 -7.33
CA TYR A 589 -12.69 24.35 -7.30
C TYR A 589 -13.89 23.61 -7.86
N HIS A 590 -15.01 23.69 -7.16
CA HIS A 590 -16.31 23.18 -7.60
C HIS A 590 -17.40 24.12 -7.12
N ASN A 591 -18.26 24.53 -8.04
CA ASN A 591 -19.44 25.33 -7.78
C ASN A 591 -20.67 24.58 -8.32
N ASP A 592 -21.51 24.12 -7.41
CA ASP A 592 -22.75 23.44 -7.69
C ASP A 592 -23.92 24.47 -7.70
N PHE A 593 -23.75 25.60 -8.20
CA PHE A 593 -24.65 26.75 -8.36
C PHE A 593 -25.89 26.79 -7.48
N GLU A 594 -26.42 25.62 -7.04
CA GLU A 594 -27.64 25.49 -6.24
C GLU A 594 -27.37 25.29 -4.74
N PHE A 595 -26.31 24.52 -4.38
CA PHE A 595 -26.15 24.08 -3.00
C PHE A 595 -24.82 24.51 -2.35
N ARG A 596 -23.67 24.27 -2.98
CA ARG A 596 -22.39 24.43 -2.32
C ARG A 596 -21.25 24.79 -3.25
N LYS A 597 -20.44 25.73 -2.79
CA LYS A 597 -19.14 26.04 -3.37
C LYS A 597 -18.05 25.37 -2.57
N THR A 598 -17.09 24.73 -3.22
CA THR A 598 -15.96 24.10 -2.58
C THR A 598 -14.67 24.59 -3.22
N ARG A 599 -13.74 25.07 -2.40
CA ARG A 599 -12.40 25.45 -2.81
C ARG A 599 -11.37 24.84 -1.88
N SER A 600 -10.42 24.09 -2.40
CA SER A 600 -9.36 23.53 -1.58
C SER A 600 -7.99 23.69 -2.21
N LEU A 601 -7.01 23.91 -1.37
CA LEU A 601 -5.61 24.02 -1.73
C LEU A 601 -4.83 22.93 -0.98
N ASN A 602 -4.16 22.06 -1.74
CA ASN A 602 -3.30 21.02 -1.20
C ASN A 602 -1.86 21.29 -1.63
N MET A 603 -0.92 21.25 -0.71
CA MET A 603 0.50 21.42 -0.95
C MET A 603 1.29 20.33 -0.27
N ASP A 604 2.27 19.76 -0.96
CA ASP A 604 3.28 18.87 -0.41
C ASP A 604 4.67 19.28 -0.88
N PHE A 605 5.65 19.12 0.00
CA PHE A 605 7.04 19.35 -0.34
C PHE A 605 7.98 18.37 0.35
N ARG A 606 9.10 18.10 -0.27
CA ARG A 606 10.26 17.42 0.30
C ARG A 606 11.53 18.11 -0.21
N TYR A 607 12.47 18.32 0.68
CA TYR A 607 13.77 18.87 0.40
C TYR A 607 14.88 18.04 1.04
N ASP A 608 15.76 17.49 0.23
CA ASP A 608 16.95 16.76 0.69
C ASP A 608 18.05 17.78 1.00
N VAL A 609 18.21 18.07 2.29
CA VAL A 609 19.19 19.06 2.80
C VAL A 609 20.60 18.60 2.49
N ASN A 610 20.89 17.33 2.76
CA ASN A 610 22.15 16.64 2.42
C ASN A 610 21.87 15.14 2.22
N GLU A 611 22.91 14.31 2.10
CA GLU A 611 22.79 12.86 1.88
C GLU A 611 22.14 12.10 3.06
N TYR A 612 22.09 12.71 4.26
CA TYR A 612 21.54 12.06 5.46
C TYR A 612 20.23 12.68 5.94
N LEU A 613 19.92 13.92 5.57
CA LEU A 613 18.78 14.67 6.11
C LEU A 613 17.86 15.16 5.00
N ASP A 614 16.60 14.77 5.08
CA ASP A 614 15.52 15.39 4.34
C ASP A 614 14.45 15.99 5.26
N ILE A 615 13.82 17.06 4.81
CA ILE A 615 12.67 17.70 5.44
C ILE A 615 11.49 17.62 4.48
N TYR A 616 10.31 17.42 5.05
CA TYR A 616 9.08 17.32 4.28
C TYR A 616 7.92 17.97 5.02
N GLY A 617 6.92 18.34 4.27
CA GLY A 617 5.71 18.89 4.85
C GLY A 617 4.59 18.98 3.85
N GLY A 618 3.43 19.36 4.32
CA GLY A 618 2.27 19.58 3.49
C GLY A 618 1.09 20.06 4.31
N PHE A 619 0.12 20.64 3.62
CA PHE A 619 -1.14 21.04 4.21
C PHE A 619 -2.29 20.86 3.21
N ASN A 620 -3.47 20.73 3.75
CA ASN A 620 -4.72 20.76 3.02
C ASN A 620 -5.62 21.85 3.64
N TYR A 621 -5.86 22.90 2.87
CA TYR A 621 -6.59 24.07 3.30
C TYR A 621 -7.92 24.19 2.57
N ASP A 622 -9.00 24.30 3.31
CA ASP A 622 -10.32 24.65 2.80
C ASP A 622 -10.41 26.18 2.69
N LEU A 623 -10.44 26.69 1.44
CA LEU A 623 -10.48 28.12 1.15
C LEU A 623 -11.89 28.72 1.33
N GLU A 624 -12.93 27.89 1.33
CA GLU A 624 -14.30 28.35 1.51
C GLU A 624 -14.62 28.55 2.98
N GLU A 625 -14.26 27.57 3.80
CA GLU A 625 -14.51 27.59 5.24
C GLU A 625 -13.36 28.25 6.03
N GLY A 626 -12.24 28.52 5.38
CA GLY A 626 -11.11 29.27 5.96
C GLY A 626 -10.29 28.51 7.03
N TYR A 627 -10.20 27.17 6.95
CA TYR A 627 -9.46 26.39 7.93
C TYR A 627 -8.54 25.33 7.31
N ASN A 628 -7.51 24.92 8.07
CA ASN A 628 -6.69 23.76 7.74
C ASN A 628 -7.37 22.45 8.17
N SER A 629 -7.72 21.59 7.21
CA SER A 629 -8.24 20.27 7.52
C SER A 629 -7.14 19.31 7.97
N GLN A 630 -5.91 19.53 7.50
CA GLN A 630 -4.74 18.73 7.85
C GLN A 630 -3.46 19.49 7.53
N TRP A 631 -2.47 19.42 8.42
CA TRP A 631 -1.09 19.78 8.07
C TRP A 631 -0.09 18.84 8.73
N ARG A 632 1.08 18.72 8.11
CA ARG A 632 2.20 17.95 8.66
C ARG A 632 3.52 18.61 8.32
N VAL A 633 4.46 18.52 9.24
CA VAL A 633 5.88 18.87 9.03
C VAL A 633 6.72 17.78 9.66
N GLY A 634 7.77 17.38 8.97
CA GLY A 634 8.65 16.35 9.49
C GLY A 634 10.04 16.42 8.88
N TRP A 635 10.91 15.61 9.44
CA TRP A 635 12.28 15.42 9.00
C TRP A 635 12.63 13.94 9.08
N ASN A 636 13.53 13.51 8.22
CA ASN A 636 14.09 12.17 8.21
C ASN A 636 15.61 12.28 8.15
N PHE A 637 16.27 11.72 9.16
CA PHE A 637 17.72 11.61 9.22
C PHE A 637 18.09 10.15 9.10
N ASP A 638 18.85 9.77 8.06
CA ASP A 638 19.21 8.39 7.74
C ASP A 638 20.70 8.29 7.41
N ARG A 639 21.42 7.52 8.23
CA ARG A 639 22.84 7.23 8.07
C ARG A 639 23.11 5.88 7.38
N GLY A 640 22.07 5.22 6.88
CA GLY A 640 22.14 3.89 6.29
C GLY A 640 22.12 2.76 7.31
N CYS A 641 22.95 2.80 8.36
CA CYS A 641 22.93 1.80 9.42
C CYS A 641 21.90 2.09 10.53
N TRP A 642 21.42 3.32 10.62
CA TRP A 642 20.31 3.74 11.47
C TRP A 642 19.69 5.03 10.96
N GLY A 643 18.49 5.30 11.38
CA GLY A 643 17.85 6.57 11.10
C GLY A 643 16.72 6.87 12.05
N ILE A 644 16.36 8.15 12.08
CA ILE A 644 15.27 8.68 12.90
C ILE A 644 14.44 9.63 12.06
N LYS A 645 13.12 9.48 12.14
CA LYS A 645 12.16 10.34 11.48
C LYS A 645 11.25 10.97 12.54
N GLY A 646 11.12 12.29 12.50
CA GLY A 646 10.21 13.05 13.34
C GLY A 646 9.09 13.64 12.49
N THR A 647 7.85 13.56 12.96
CA THR A 647 6.68 14.15 12.29
C THR A 647 5.78 14.80 13.33
N VAL A 648 5.41 16.04 13.07
CA VAL A 648 4.30 16.70 13.75
C VAL A 648 3.16 16.82 12.75
N ARG A 649 1.98 16.37 13.14
CA ARG A 649 0.80 16.32 12.28
C ARG A 649 -0.41 16.79 13.06
N GLN A 650 -1.26 17.57 12.42
CA GLN A 650 -2.59 17.92 12.91
C GLN A 650 -3.64 17.42 11.92
N ASP A 651 -4.65 16.74 12.43
CA ASP A 651 -5.79 16.20 11.68
C ASP A 651 -7.09 16.61 12.34
N ILE A 652 -8.15 16.57 11.55
CA ILE A 652 -9.52 16.60 12.06
C ILE A 652 -10.04 15.17 12.03
N ARG A 653 -10.40 14.61 13.19
CA ARG A 653 -10.93 13.26 13.35
C ARG A 653 -12.44 13.31 13.55
N PRO A 654 -13.21 12.53 12.79
CA PRO A 654 -14.62 12.39 13.06
C PRO A 654 -14.84 11.60 14.37
N MET A 655 -15.87 11.96 15.12
CA MET A 655 -16.30 11.28 16.33
C MET A 655 -17.84 11.25 16.41
N LEU A 656 -18.39 10.27 17.13
CA LEU A 656 -19.83 10.16 17.35
C LEU A 656 -20.15 10.58 18.79
N THR A 657 -20.90 11.69 18.93
CA THR A 657 -21.36 12.21 20.21
C THR A 657 -22.81 11.85 20.49
N THR A 658 -23.28 12.11 21.68
CA THR A 658 -24.68 11.91 22.09
C THR A 658 -25.68 12.72 21.26
N ILE A 659 -25.24 13.81 20.64
CA ILE A 659 -26.06 14.69 19.80
C ILE A 659 -25.84 14.46 18.30
N GLY A 660 -25.02 13.46 17.91
CA GLY A 660 -24.71 13.12 16.52
C GLY A 660 -23.24 13.27 16.16
N ALA A 661 -22.95 13.37 14.87
CA ALA A 661 -21.59 13.49 14.36
C ALA A 661 -20.94 14.81 14.77
N ASN A 662 -19.69 14.73 15.20
CA ASN A 662 -18.83 15.85 15.51
C ASN A 662 -17.42 15.59 14.97
N SER A 663 -16.54 16.57 15.11
CA SER A 663 -15.12 16.42 14.74
C SER A 663 -14.21 17.00 15.81
N GLN A 664 -13.11 16.33 16.03
CA GLN A 664 -12.08 16.75 16.97
C GLN A 664 -10.79 17.08 16.25
N LYS A 665 -10.22 18.24 16.53
CA LYS A 665 -8.90 18.62 16.09
C LYS A 665 -7.87 17.88 16.94
N SER A 666 -6.90 17.25 16.31
CA SER A 666 -5.95 16.36 16.98
C SER A 666 -4.54 16.59 16.47
N THR A 667 -3.65 17.02 17.35
CA THR A 667 -2.22 17.18 17.05
C THR A 667 -1.45 16.00 17.61
N SER A 668 -0.63 15.37 16.77
CA SER A 668 0.22 14.24 17.14
C SER A 668 1.69 14.49 16.81
N VAL A 669 2.57 13.97 17.65
CA VAL A 669 4.01 13.96 17.47
C VAL A 669 4.46 12.51 17.38
N THR A 670 5.07 12.15 16.26
CA THR A 670 5.49 10.80 15.95
C THR A 670 7.00 10.75 15.75
N PHE A 671 7.66 9.80 16.41
CA PHE A 671 9.06 9.46 16.15
C PHE A 671 9.17 8.03 15.64
N GLU A 672 9.86 7.84 14.53
CA GLU A 672 10.17 6.54 13.96
C GLU A 672 11.69 6.37 14.03
N PHE A 673 12.14 5.30 14.67
CA PHE A 673 13.54 4.97 14.77
C PHE A 673 13.78 3.61 14.09
N HIS A 674 14.78 3.53 13.22
CA HIS A 674 15.18 2.27 12.62
C HIS A 674 16.66 2.00 12.85
N ILE A 675 16.97 0.76 13.10
CA ILE A 675 18.34 0.23 13.19
C ILE A 675 18.45 -0.93 12.21
N VAL A 676 19.38 -0.83 11.28
CA VAL A 676 19.66 -1.92 10.37
C VAL A 676 20.57 -2.91 11.10
N PRO A 677 20.25 -4.19 11.16
CA PRO A 677 19.20 -4.91 10.43
C PRO A 677 17.93 -5.23 11.26
N PHE A 678 17.78 -4.68 12.46
CA PHE A 678 16.71 -5.07 13.39
C PHE A 678 15.32 -4.56 13.00
N GLY A 679 15.23 -3.68 11.99
CA GLY A 679 13.97 -3.15 11.52
C GLY A 679 13.65 -1.77 12.09
N GLN A 680 12.39 -1.38 12.01
CA GLN A 680 11.90 -0.05 12.33
C GLN A 680 11.03 -0.09 13.60
N ILE A 681 11.38 0.74 14.58
CA ILE A 681 10.51 1.11 15.68
C ILE A 681 9.72 2.32 15.18
N SER A 682 8.45 2.15 14.84
CA SER A 682 7.61 3.28 14.48
C SER A 682 6.68 3.64 15.63
N SER A 683 6.65 4.90 16.02
CA SER A 683 5.50 5.44 16.71
C SER A 683 4.43 5.62 15.62
N GLY A 684 3.45 4.70 15.56
CA GLY A 684 2.40 4.74 14.55
C GLY A 684 1.51 5.96 14.73
N GLY A 685 1.29 6.70 13.66
CA GLY A 685 0.26 7.73 13.56
C GLY A 685 -0.94 7.21 12.80
#